data_37c6db95737a97dbe9a28fb69d019279
#
_entry.id   37c6db95737a97dbe9a28fb69d019279
#
_cell.length_a   1.000
_cell.length_b   1.000
_cell.length_c   1.000
_cell.angle_alpha   90.00
_cell.angle_beta   90.00
_cell.angle_gamma   90.00
#
_symmetry.space_group_name_H-M   'P 1'
#
loop_
_entity.id
_entity.type
_entity.pdbx_description
1 polymer ?
#
loop_
_entity_poly.entity_id
_entity_poly.type
_entity_poly.pdbx_seq_one_letter_code
_entity_poly.pdbx_strand_id
1 'polypeptide(L)'
;MNKFIISSLIILTCSFLYSQKDPVVMTVNGNPVTKSEFLQVYLKNNADPSFEKEALDEYITLYKKFKLKVSEAKALEYDTIPRLKNELAGYRKQLARPYLVDSAKNIELVKEAYERSKYEVNASHILVQVKENASPEDTLKAYNKITKIKERIEAGEDFGEVAASKKGSEDPSAVNNKGNLGFFTAFQMVYPFESIAYNTPVGEMGGPIRTKYGYHLVKVHEKRPARGTMTAAHIMVAAPRDADQSDLKNAQLKIEEIHTKLKGGEDFNKMAKLYSDDRGTKDKGGRLPAFGSGTSQRMVPEFEDAAFNLKEDNEFSEPFQTDYGFHIVRRISYEPLGTYDELKKSLQNKVNRGERGQQTQQSFIAKLKKENKFKDKSNKRMDWFIENVDSSIYKGNWNAPTLKRDRWMFKYDGDKYTQSQFRDYLLENQRKGKRNPLPVFIADKYKDWQEQVIMDNEKSKLEDKYPEFKALVQEYEDGVLLYEIMKDKVWDKAVKDTTGLKAYFQENQSNYNWPERIQATVYSSDKKEMIDSTWRIVSNQDTLSPKEVIELVNSESQLNVSLKEDKFVQSEVDYLKGRLLKTGPNKPYEHDGKFYIVSVNETLKAGPKSLREARGAAIQDYQNHLEETWLEELRQKHEIKVNEEVLYSIGK
;
A
#
# COMPACT_ATOMS: atom_id res chain seq x y z
N MET A 1 -16.66 -51.39 -59.50
CA MET A 1 -17.34 -50.48 -58.54
C MET A 1 -17.03 -50.99 -57.13
N ASN A 2 -15.85 -50.69 -56.59
CA ASN A 2 -15.43 -51.15 -55.30
C ASN A 2 -15.14 -49.94 -54.46
N LYS A 3 -15.90 -49.76 -53.36
CA LYS A 3 -15.67 -48.75 -52.33
C LYS A 3 -14.62 -49.28 -51.35
N PHE A 4 -13.46 -48.67 -51.32
CA PHE A 4 -12.48 -48.91 -50.31
C PHE A 4 -12.85 -48.01 -49.09
N ILE A 5 -13.14 -48.61 -47.92
CA ILE A 5 -13.25 -48.00 -46.64
C ILE A 5 -11.85 -48.07 -46.04
N ILE A 6 -11.20 -46.90 -45.90
CA ILE A 6 -9.96 -46.76 -45.15
C ILE A 6 -10.35 -46.45 -43.72
N SER A 7 -10.18 -47.44 -42.83
CA SER A 7 -10.34 -47.32 -41.39
C SER A 7 -9.07 -46.69 -40.80
N SER A 8 -9.07 -45.43 -40.52
CA SER A 8 -7.95 -44.76 -39.84
C SER A 8 -8.00 -45.12 -38.35
N LEU A 9 -7.09 -45.99 -37.96
CA LEU A 9 -6.80 -46.34 -36.56
C LEU A 9 -6.03 -45.18 -35.92
N ILE A 10 -6.73 -44.32 -35.17
CA ILE A 10 -6.09 -43.29 -34.34
C ILE A 10 -5.50 -43.98 -33.11
N ILE A 11 -4.20 -44.21 -33.14
CA ILE A 11 -3.41 -44.64 -31.98
C ILE A 11 -3.32 -43.42 -31.05
N LEU A 12 -4.13 -43.43 -29.99
CA LEU A 12 -4.06 -42.50 -28.90
C LEU A 12 -2.82 -42.84 -28.07
N THR A 13 -1.69 -42.23 -28.40
CA THR A 13 -0.50 -42.27 -27.54
C THR A 13 -0.79 -41.45 -26.30
N CYS A 14 -1.18 -42.10 -25.21
CA CYS A 14 -1.11 -41.52 -23.86
C CYS A 14 0.35 -41.21 -23.58
N SER A 15 0.74 -39.98 -23.85
CA SER A 15 1.97 -39.43 -23.32
C SER A 15 1.79 -39.33 -21.80
N PHE A 16 2.34 -40.28 -21.06
CA PHE A 16 2.62 -40.12 -19.64
C PHE A 16 3.60 -38.95 -19.54
N LEU A 17 3.10 -37.78 -19.21
CA LEU A 17 3.91 -36.70 -18.68
C LEU A 17 4.50 -37.20 -17.37
N TYR A 18 5.65 -37.84 -17.43
CA TYR A 18 6.54 -37.92 -16.28
C TYR A 18 6.86 -36.47 -15.91
N SER A 19 6.36 -36.04 -14.79
CA SER A 19 6.87 -34.85 -14.12
C SER A 19 8.36 -35.07 -13.93
N GLN A 20 9.19 -34.51 -14.80
CA GLN A 20 10.64 -34.52 -14.62
C GLN A 20 10.91 -33.87 -13.27
N LYS A 21 11.50 -34.64 -12.33
CA LYS A 21 11.96 -34.06 -11.06
C LYS A 21 12.89 -32.92 -11.39
N ASP A 22 12.67 -31.77 -10.76
CA ASP A 22 13.53 -30.61 -10.91
C ASP A 22 14.98 -30.99 -10.58
N PRO A 23 15.94 -30.85 -11.53
CA PRO A 23 17.30 -31.31 -11.35
C PRO A 23 17.97 -30.65 -10.14
N VAL A 24 18.78 -31.40 -9.42
CA VAL A 24 19.51 -30.90 -8.25
C VAL A 24 20.84 -30.28 -8.67
N VAL A 25 21.00 -28.96 -8.44
CA VAL A 25 22.24 -28.21 -8.74
C VAL A 25 23.30 -28.46 -7.67
N MET A 26 22.90 -28.55 -6.42
CA MET A 26 23.82 -28.85 -5.31
C MET A 26 23.10 -29.49 -4.13
N THR A 27 23.86 -30.10 -3.22
CA THR A 27 23.36 -30.56 -1.93
C THR A 27 24.16 -29.92 -0.80
N VAL A 28 23.48 -29.62 0.32
CA VAL A 28 24.11 -29.18 1.58
C VAL A 28 23.66 -30.14 2.68
N ASN A 29 24.58 -30.88 3.26
CA ASN A 29 24.28 -31.96 4.22
C ASN A 29 23.26 -32.97 3.68
N GLY A 30 23.32 -33.30 2.39
CA GLY A 30 22.35 -34.17 1.73
C GLY A 30 21.00 -33.51 1.34
N ASN A 31 20.70 -32.30 1.82
CA ASN A 31 19.50 -31.56 1.45
C ASN A 31 19.67 -30.98 0.04
N PRO A 32 18.76 -31.29 -0.89
CA PRO A 32 18.88 -30.85 -2.28
C PRO A 32 18.51 -29.37 -2.44
N VAL A 33 19.29 -28.68 -3.28
CA VAL A 33 18.93 -27.39 -3.89
C VAL A 33 18.67 -27.64 -5.36
N THR A 34 17.48 -27.33 -5.81
CA THR A 34 17.07 -27.62 -7.19
C THR A 34 17.51 -26.53 -8.17
N LYS A 35 17.50 -26.86 -9.47
CA LYS A 35 17.81 -25.91 -10.55
C LYS A 35 16.87 -24.71 -10.52
N SER A 36 15.58 -24.94 -10.31
CA SER A 36 14.58 -23.86 -10.25
C SER A 36 14.79 -22.93 -9.04
N GLU A 37 15.10 -23.49 -7.88
CA GLU A 37 15.42 -22.70 -6.67
C GLU A 37 16.66 -21.83 -6.89
N PHE A 38 17.75 -22.40 -7.39
CA PHE A 38 18.97 -21.64 -7.69
C PHE A 38 18.74 -20.55 -8.74
N LEU A 39 18.06 -20.89 -9.83
CA LEU A 39 17.80 -19.96 -10.93
C LEU A 39 16.91 -18.79 -10.51
N GLN A 40 15.90 -19.04 -9.69
CA GLN A 40 15.04 -17.97 -9.17
C GLN A 40 15.84 -16.92 -8.39
N VAL A 41 16.72 -17.37 -7.48
CA VAL A 41 17.55 -16.47 -6.66
C VAL A 41 18.60 -15.78 -7.54
N TYR A 42 19.17 -16.51 -8.53
CA TYR A 42 20.12 -15.96 -9.49
C TYR A 42 19.54 -14.81 -10.30
N LEU A 43 18.38 -15.02 -10.91
CA LEU A 43 17.69 -14.02 -11.74
C LEU A 43 17.23 -12.79 -10.93
N LYS A 44 16.82 -13.01 -9.68
CA LYS A 44 16.39 -11.91 -8.82
C LYS A 44 17.54 -10.97 -8.44
N ASN A 45 18.73 -11.53 -8.23
CA ASN A 45 19.89 -10.79 -7.76
C ASN A 45 20.75 -10.19 -8.91
N ASN A 46 20.46 -10.54 -10.15
CA ASN A 46 21.16 -10.06 -11.32
C ASN A 46 20.20 -9.39 -12.29
N ALA A 47 20.31 -8.09 -12.49
CA ALA A 47 19.45 -7.33 -13.41
C ALA A 47 19.71 -7.70 -14.88
N ASP A 48 20.92 -8.10 -15.23
CA ASP A 48 21.35 -8.58 -16.54
C ASP A 48 22.13 -9.90 -16.36
N PRO A 49 21.43 -11.05 -16.23
CA PRO A 49 22.02 -12.33 -15.88
C PRO A 49 22.80 -12.92 -17.05
N SER A 50 24.09 -13.23 -16.85
CA SER A 50 24.91 -14.01 -17.76
C SER A 50 24.89 -15.49 -17.36
N PHE A 51 24.68 -16.37 -18.32
CA PHE A 51 24.74 -17.83 -18.13
C PHE A 51 26.07 -18.45 -18.57
N GLU A 52 27.09 -17.61 -18.81
CA GLU A 52 28.44 -18.06 -19.07
C GLU A 52 29.03 -18.76 -17.84
N LYS A 53 29.97 -19.67 -18.08
CA LYS A 53 30.53 -20.52 -17.02
C LYS A 53 31.12 -19.69 -15.90
N GLU A 54 31.87 -18.66 -16.21
CA GLU A 54 32.57 -17.79 -15.25
C GLU A 54 31.56 -17.10 -14.31
N ALA A 55 30.45 -16.58 -14.84
CA ALA A 55 29.41 -15.93 -14.06
C ALA A 55 28.68 -16.92 -13.13
N LEU A 56 28.42 -18.14 -13.62
CA LEU A 56 27.81 -19.19 -12.80
C LEU A 56 28.77 -19.68 -11.71
N ASP A 57 30.08 -19.79 -11.98
CA ASP A 57 31.10 -20.18 -10.99
C ASP A 57 31.27 -19.12 -9.89
N GLU A 58 31.25 -17.86 -10.24
CA GLU A 58 31.29 -16.77 -9.28
C GLU A 58 30.04 -16.79 -8.39
N TYR A 59 28.86 -16.90 -9.01
CA TYR A 59 27.61 -16.86 -8.25
C TYR A 59 27.41 -18.10 -7.38
N ILE A 60 27.72 -19.31 -7.86
CA ILE A 60 27.61 -20.53 -7.03
C ILE A 60 28.55 -20.46 -5.82
N THR A 61 29.68 -19.76 -5.94
CA THR A 61 30.58 -19.55 -4.80
C THR A 61 29.94 -18.67 -3.72
N LEU A 62 29.25 -17.61 -4.09
CA LEU A 62 28.47 -16.79 -3.16
C LEU A 62 27.28 -17.57 -2.59
N TYR A 63 26.59 -18.30 -3.44
CA TYR A 63 25.42 -19.10 -3.04
C TYR A 63 25.76 -20.23 -2.06
N LYS A 64 26.94 -20.87 -2.19
CA LYS A 64 27.46 -21.81 -1.21
C LYS A 64 27.62 -21.17 0.17
N LYS A 65 28.26 -19.98 0.25
CA LYS A 65 28.41 -19.25 1.51
C LYS A 65 27.07 -18.94 2.17
N PHE A 66 26.10 -18.54 1.37
CA PHE A 66 24.72 -18.30 1.82
C PHE A 66 24.09 -19.56 2.41
N LYS A 67 24.10 -20.68 1.66
CA LYS A 67 23.46 -21.94 2.09
C LYS A 67 24.18 -22.59 3.28
N LEU A 68 25.50 -22.43 3.43
CA LEU A 68 26.23 -22.87 4.64
C LEU A 68 25.70 -22.18 5.91
N LYS A 69 25.54 -20.86 5.86
CA LYS A 69 25.04 -20.08 7.00
C LYS A 69 23.60 -20.45 7.34
N VAL A 70 22.74 -20.62 6.34
CA VAL A 70 21.35 -21.06 6.54
C VAL A 70 21.30 -22.47 7.13
N SER A 71 22.16 -23.39 6.63
CA SER A 71 22.25 -24.76 7.18
C SER A 71 22.66 -24.74 8.64
N GLU A 72 23.62 -23.91 9.03
CA GLU A 72 24.02 -23.73 10.43
C GLU A 72 22.90 -23.14 11.28
N ALA A 73 22.15 -22.15 10.76
CA ALA A 73 21.01 -21.59 11.46
C ALA A 73 19.95 -22.66 11.78
N LYS A 74 19.66 -23.56 10.81
CA LYS A 74 18.75 -24.68 11.00
C LYS A 74 19.33 -25.72 12.00
N ALA A 75 20.62 -26.02 11.90
CA ALA A 75 21.30 -26.93 12.85
C ALA A 75 21.29 -26.40 14.28
N LEU A 76 21.26 -25.10 14.47
CA LEU A 76 21.12 -24.42 15.77
C LEU A 76 19.65 -24.09 16.13
N GLU A 77 18.69 -24.69 15.42
CA GLU A 77 17.26 -24.59 15.70
C GLU A 77 16.69 -23.15 15.70
N TYR A 78 17.28 -22.21 14.92
CA TYR A 78 16.77 -20.84 14.79
C TYR A 78 15.36 -20.81 14.20
N ASP A 79 15.02 -21.75 13.32
CA ASP A 79 13.69 -21.95 12.75
C ASP A 79 12.62 -22.34 13.78
N THR A 80 13.05 -22.78 14.98
CA THR A 80 12.13 -23.12 16.08
C THR A 80 11.84 -21.95 17.03
N ILE A 81 12.59 -20.86 16.95
CA ILE A 81 12.42 -19.67 17.79
C ILE A 81 11.03 -19.06 17.58
N PRO A 82 10.19 -18.92 18.66
CA PRO A 82 8.79 -18.49 18.51
C PRO A 82 8.61 -17.16 17.76
N ARG A 83 9.51 -16.19 17.98
CA ARG A 83 9.48 -14.90 17.27
C ARG A 83 9.66 -15.10 15.76
N LEU A 84 10.65 -15.88 15.34
CA LEU A 84 10.93 -16.14 13.92
C LEU A 84 9.82 -16.97 13.27
N LYS A 85 9.30 -17.99 13.97
CA LYS A 85 8.11 -18.74 13.50
C LYS A 85 6.91 -17.83 13.20
N ASN A 86 6.61 -16.92 14.11
CA ASN A 86 5.49 -15.97 13.93
C ASN A 86 5.75 -15.02 12.77
N GLU A 87 6.98 -14.54 12.62
CA GLU A 87 7.40 -13.68 11.52
C GLU A 87 7.25 -14.39 10.18
N LEU A 88 7.80 -15.60 10.05
CA LEU A 88 7.70 -16.44 8.85
C LEU A 88 6.24 -16.79 8.51
N ALA A 89 5.43 -17.15 9.50
CA ALA A 89 4.00 -17.37 9.30
C ALA A 89 3.28 -16.10 8.78
N GLY A 90 3.69 -14.93 9.26
CA GLY A 90 3.22 -13.63 8.78
C GLY A 90 3.57 -13.41 7.30
N TYR A 91 4.80 -13.62 6.90
CA TYR A 91 5.26 -13.51 5.51
C TYR A 91 4.54 -14.53 4.61
N ARG A 92 4.51 -15.81 5.01
CA ARG A 92 3.79 -16.85 4.26
C ARG A 92 2.33 -16.47 4.02
N LYS A 93 1.64 -15.92 5.02
CA LYS A 93 0.25 -15.44 4.88
C LYS A 93 0.14 -14.28 3.87
N GLN A 94 1.11 -13.39 3.81
CA GLN A 94 1.11 -12.30 2.83
C GLN A 94 1.37 -12.83 1.41
N LEU A 95 2.36 -13.70 1.25
CA LEU A 95 2.71 -14.33 -0.03
C LEU A 95 1.58 -15.21 -0.59
N ALA A 96 0.79 -15.85 0.28
CA ALA A 96 -0.33 -16.69 -0.11
C ALA A 96 -1.51 -15.92 -0.74
N ARG A 97 -1.68 -14.62 -0.44
CA ARG A 97 -2.86 -13.84 -0.87
C ARG A 97 -3.17 -13.89 -2.37
N PRO A 98 -2.20 -13.75 -3.30
CA PRO A 98 -2.48 -13.80 -4.73
C PRO A 98 -2.99 -15.17 -5.21
N TYR A 99 -2.63 -16.25 -4.51
CA TYR A 99 -3.02 -17.62 -4.84
C TYR A 99 -4.39 -18.02 -4.29
N LEU A 100 -4.94 -17.24 -3.37
CA LEU A 100 -6.18 -17.52 -2.65
C LEU A 100 -7.35 -16.67 -3.18
N VAL A 101 -7.31 -16.33 -4.45
CA VAL A 101 -8.34 -15.53 -5.13
C VAL A 101 -8.67 -16.15 -6.49
N ASP A 102 -9.90 -15.95 -6.95
CA ASP A 102 -10.27 -16.26 -8.33
C ASP A 102 -9.73 -15.15 -9.25
N SER A 103 -8.55 -15.41 -9.82
CA SER A 103 -7.87 -14.43 -10.69
C SER A 103 -8.70 -14.08 -11.91
N ALA A 104 -9.45 -15.03 -12.50
CA ALA A 104 -10.30 -14.75 -13.65
C ALA A 104 -11.44 -13.81 -13.28
N LYS A 105 -12.13 -14.08 -12.17
CA LYS A 105 -13.20 -13.22 -11.63
C LYS A 105 -12.65 -11.85 -11.21
N ASN A 106 -11.45 -11.80 -10.64
CA ASN A 106 -10.83 -10.53 -10.27
C ASN A 106 -10.54 -9.66 -11.50
N ILE A 107 -9.97 -10.25 -12.56
CA ILE A 107 -9.71 -9.54 -13.82
C ILE A 107 -11.03 -9.05 -14.46
N GLU A 108 -12.08 -9.87 -14.45
CA GLU A 108 -13.41 -9.49 -14.93
C GLU A 108 -13.93 -8.25 -14.17
N LEU A 109 -13.89 -8.27 -12.83
CA LEU A 109 -14.36 -7.15 -12.00
C LEU A 109 -13.53 -5.88 -12.14
N VAL A 110 -12.22 -6.01 -12.38
CA VAL A 110 -11.35 -4.85 -12.67
C VAL A 110 -11.68 -4.23 -14.02
N LYS A 111 -11.91 -5.06 -15.05
CA LYS A 111 -12.35 -4.58 -16.37
C LYS A 111 -13.74 -3.94 -16.30
N GLU A 112 -14.68 -4.58 -15.61
CA GLU A 112 -16.01 -4.01 -15.38
C GLU A 112 -15.93 -2.64 -14.70
N ALA A 113 -15.11 -2.52 -13.66
CA ALA A 113 -14.94 -1.26 -12.95
C ALA A 113 -14.36 -0.17 -13.86
N TYR A 114 -13.41 -0.52 -14.73
CA TYR A 114 -12.88 0.41 -15.72
C TYR A 114 -13.95 0.84 -16.74
N GLU A 115 -14.69 -0.12 -17.31
CA GLU A 115 -15.76 0.19 -18.26
C GLU A 115 -16.85 1.08 -17.65
N ARG A 116 -17.22 0.84 -16.38
CA ARG A 116 -18.13 1.71 -15.64
C ARG A 116 -17.54 3.09 -15.36
N SER A 117 -16.24 3.18 -15.08
CA SER A 117 -15.56 4.46 -14.85
C SER A 117 -15.55 5.39 -16.05
N LYS A 118 -15.77 4.87 -17.27
CA LYS A 118 -15.91 5.68 -18.49
C LYS A 118 -17.19 6.50 -18.53
N TYR A 119 -18.14 6.21 -17.65
CA TYR A 119 -19.47 6.84 -17.64
C TYR A 119 -19.84 7.29 -16.23
N GLU A 120 -20.66 8.32 -16.19
CA GLU A 120 -21.41 8.74 -15.01
C GLU A 120 -22.88 8.46 -15.22
N VAL A 121 -23.55 7.97 -14.17
CA VAL A 121 -24.98 7.67 -14.15
C VAL A 121 -25.68 8.62 -13.18
N ASN A 122 -26.71 9.32 -13.65
CA ASN A 122 -27.62 10.07 -12.81
C ASN A 122 -28.84 9.20 -12.50
N ALA A 123 -29.10 8.97 -11.21
CA ALA A 123 -30.22 8.13 -10.80
C ALA A 123 -30.89 8.62 -9.53
N SER A 124 -32.18 8.27 -9.41
CA SER A 124 -32.93 8.37 -8.16
C SER A 124 -33.13 7.00 -7.52
N HIS A 125 -33.30 6.96 -6.20
CA HIS A 125 -33.61 5.73 -5.50
C HIS A 125 -34.76 5.87 -4.50
N ILE A 126 -35.34 4.70 -4.19
CA ILE A 126 -36.25 4.51 -3.06
C ILE A 126 -35.65 3.41 -2.20
N LEU A 127 -35.49 3.66 -0.90
CA LEU A 127 -34.96 2.72 0.08
C LEU A 127 -36.05 2.26 1.04
N VAL A 128 -36.18 0.96 1.24
CA VAL A 128 -36.82 0.37 2.41
C VAL A 128 -35.75 -0.26 3.28
N GLN A 129 -35.54 0.31 4.46
CA GLN A 129 -34.47 -0.09 5.35
C GLN A 129 -34.71 -1.47 5.95
N VAL A 130 -33.69 -2.29 5.91
CA VAL A 130 -33.61 -3.53 6.68
C VAL A 130 -32.17 -3.86 6.97
N LYS A 131 -31.86 -4.19 8.20
CA LYS A 131 -30.49 -4.49 8.62
C LYS A 131 -29.93 -5.64 7.80
N GLU A 132 -28.63 -5.64 7.56
CA GLU A 132 -27.93 -6.70 6.83
C GLU A 132 -28.23 -8.08 7.42
N ASN A 133 -28.19 -8.21 8.76
CA ASN A 133 -28.41 -9.45 9.51
C ASN A 133 -29.83 -9.45 10.14
N ALA A 134 -30.83 -8.97 9.43
CA ALA A 134 -32.22 -9.03 9.88
C ALA A 134 -32.75 -10.46 9.83
N SER A 135 -33.83 -10.72 10.62
CA SER A 135 -34.51 -12.00 10.55
C SER A 135 -35.11 -12.25 9.15
N PRO A 136 -35.32 -13.52 8.75
CA PRO A 136 -36.04 -13.83 7.51
C PRO A 136 -37.40 -13.15 7.42
N GLU A 137 -38.11 -13.05 8.55
CA GLU A 137 -39.41 -12.39 8.65
C GLU A 137 -39.32 -10.89 8.37
N ASP A 138 -38.37 -10.18 9.00
CA ASP A 138 -38.13 -8.75 8.78
C ASP A 138 -37.67 -8.46 7.35
N THR A 139 -36.82 -9.34 6.82
CA THR A 139 -36.35 -9.26 5.43
C THR A 139 -37.54 -9.40 4.46
N LEU A 140 -38.47 -10.37 4.71
CA LEU A 140 -39.66 -10.56 3.89
C LEU A 140 -40.64 -9.38 4.01
N LYS A 141 -40.84 -8.82 5.21
CA LYS A 141 -41.64 -7.61 5.41
C LYS A 141 -41.09 -6.43 4.58
N ALA A 142 -39.78 -6.19 4.61
CA ALA A 142 -39.16 -5.12 3.84
C ALA A 142 -39.26 -5.38 2.33
N TYR A 143 -39.05 -6.61 1.89
CA TYR A 143 -39.24 -7.00 0.49
C TYR A 143 -40.65 -6.77 -0.02
N ASN A 144 -41.67 -7.21 0.75
CA ASN A 144 -43.06 -6.99 0.40
C ASN A 144 -43.44 -5.51 0.38
N LYS A 145 -42.83 -4.69 1.26
CA LYS A 145 -43.03 -3.25 1.27
C LYS A 145 -42.48 -2.58 0.01
N ILE A 146 -41.23 -2.89 -0.37
CA ILE A 146 -40.59 -2.30 -1.56
C ILE A 146 -41.31 -2.77 -2.84
N THR A 147 -41.79 -4.01 -2.88
CA THR A 147 -42.55 -4.53 -4.02
C THR A 147 -43.87 -3.77 -4.20
N LYS A 148 -44.63 -3.48 -3.11
CA LYS A 148 -45.84 -2.63 -3.19
C LYS A 148 -45.54 -1.22 -3.66
N ILE A 149 -44.38 -0.65 -3.31
CA ILE A 149 -43.93 0.67 -3.83
C ILE A 149 -43.66 0.56 -5.31
N LYS A 150 -43.02 -0.51 -5.77
CA LYS A 150 -42.75 -0.79 -7.17
C LYS A 150 -44.05 -0.85 -7.98
N GLU A 151 -45.02 -1.60 -7.51
CA GLU A 151 -46.34 -1.73 -8.15
C GLU A 151 -47.06 -0.39 -8.32
N ARG A 152 -46.96 0.53 -7.34
CA ARG A 152 -47.53 1.89 -7.43
C ARG A 152 -46.88 2.70 -8.56
N ILE A 153 -45.55 2.62 -8.70
CA ILE A 153 -44.82 3.35 -9.75
C ILE A 153 -45.14 2.73 -11.12
N GLU A 154 -45.24 1.40 -11.22
CA GLU A 154 -45.59 0.71 -12.46
C GLU A 154 -47.05 1.00 -12.86
N ALA A 155 -47.94 1.33 -11.89
CA ALA A 155 -49.31 1.80 -12.15
C ALA A 155 -49.39 3.27 -12.57
N GLY A 156 -48.22 4.00 -12.64
CA GLY A 156 -48.15 5.35 -13.17
C GLY A 156 -47.94 6.47 -12.15
N GLU A 157 -47.76 6.15 -10.84
CA GLU A 157 -47.35 7.19 -9.89
C GLU A 157 -45.91 7.68 -10.19
N ASP A 158 -45.71 9.01 -10.05
CA ASP A 158 -44.34 9.56 -10.27
C ASP A 158 -43.33 9.05 -9.25
N PHE A 159 -42.17 8.62 -9.72
CA PHE A 159 -41.12 8.02 -8.89
C PHE A 159 -40.64 8.98 -7.78
N GLY A 160 -40.41 10.25 -8.11
CA GLY A 160 -39.91 11.27 -7.17
C GLY A 160 -40.95 11.62 -6.10
N GLU A 161 -42.23 11.75 -6.50
CA GLU A 161 -43.34 12.01 -5.56
C GLU A 161 -43.56 10.82 -4.62
N VAL A 162 -43.45 9.59 -5.15
CA VAL A 162 -43.47 8.39 -4.32
C VAL A 162 -42.28 8.37 -3.39
N ALA A 163 -41.08 8.67 -3.84
CA ALA A 163 -39.88 8.70 -3.00
C ALA A 163 -39.99 9.68 -1.84
N ALA A 164 -40.51 10.88 -2.09
CA ALA A 164 -40.67 11.94 -1.09
C ALA A 164 -41.87 11.69 -0.13
N SER A 165 -42.78 10.79 -0.47
CA SER A 165 -43.99 10.52 0.33
C SER A 165 -43.68 9.79 1.62
N LYS A 166 -44.55 9.96 2.67
CA LYS A 166 -44.42 9.26 3.96
C LYS A 166 -44.45 7.73 3.86
N LYS A 167 -45.04 7.17 2.79
CA LYS A 167 -45.09 5.74 2.50
C LYS A 167 -44.15 5.30 1.39
N GLY A 168 -43.20 6.14 1.04
CA GLY A 168 -42.21 5.91 0.00
C GLY A 168 -40.84 5.50 0.55
N SER A 169 -39.83 6.32 0.27
CA SER A 169 -38.46 6.04 0.71
C SER A 169 -38.30 6.24 2.22
N GLU A 170 -37.50 5.36 2.82
CA GLU A 170 -37.02 5.49 4.22
C GLU A 170 -35.65 6.18 4.29
N ASP A 171 -35.13 6.65 3.16
CA ASP A 171 -33.98 7.57 3.13
C ASP A 171 -34.46 8.97 3.51
N PRO A 172 -33.96 9.54 4.63
CA PRO A 172 -34.39 10.88 5.06
C PRO A 172 -34.18 11.98 4.03
N SER A 173 -33.21 11.86 3.15
CA SER A 173 -32.92 12.86 2.09
C SER A 173 -33.99 12.91 1.01
N ALA A 174 -34.70 11.79 0.81
CA ALA A 174 -35.70 11.67 -0.26
C ALA A 174 -36.86 12.68 -0.15
N VAL A 175 -37.14 13.20 1.03
CA VAL A 175 -38.17 14.23 1.25
C VAL A 175 -37.81 15.52 0.49
N ASN A 176 -36.53 15.88 0.47
CA ASN A 176 -36.06 17.13 -0.14
C ASN A 176 -35.60 16.95 -1.58
N ASN A 177 -34.92 15.82 -1.89
CA ASN A 177 -34.31 15.58 -3.19
C ASN A 177 -35.12 14.61 -4.07
N LYS A 178 -36.31 14.18 -3.63
CA LYS A 178 -37.15 13.20 -4.35
C LYS A 178 -36.41 11.91 -4.72
N GLY A 179 -35.44 11.55 -3.88
CA GLY A 179 -34.58 10.38 -4.05
C GLY A 179 -33.43 10.58 -5.06
N ASN A 180 -33.24 11.76 -5.63
CA ASN A 180 -32.19 12.02 -6.61
C ASN A 180 -30.81 12.02 -5.93
N LEU A 181 -29.90 11.22 -6.49
CA LEU A 181 -28.51 11.06 -6.02
C LEU A 181 -27.50 11.86 -6.84
N GLY A 182 -27.96 12.49 -7.94
CA GLY A 182 -27.09 13.12 -8.93
C GLY A 182 -26.24 12.13 -9.70
N PHE A 183 -25.19 12.61 -10.38
CA PHE A 183 -24.26 11.77 -11.11
C PHE A 183 -23.28 11.05 -10.19
N PHE A 184 -23.01 9.79 -10.47
CA PHE A 184 -21.98 8.99 -9.82
C PHE A 184 -21.32 8.02 -10.80
N THR A 185 -20.12 7.57 -10.47
CA THR A 185 -19.38 6.58 -11.24
C THR A 185 -19.00 5.37 -10.39
N ALA A 186 -18.23 4.44 -10.95
CA ALA A 186 -17.77 3.23 -10.26
C ALA A 186 -17.14 3.54 -8.89
N PHE A 187 -17.40 2.68 -7.90
CA PHE A 187 -16.94 2.76 -6.50
C PHE A 187 -17.55 3.86 -5.63
N GLN A 188 -18.43 4.70 -6.15
CA GLN A 188 -19.09 5.74 -5.37
C GLN A 188 -20.36 5.24 -4.66
N MET A 189 -20.93 4.12 -5.14
CA MET A 189 -22.07 3.43 -4.52
C MET A 189 -21.67 2.02 -4.10
N VAL A 190 -22.45 1.41 -3.21
CA VAL A 190 -22.29 -0.01 -2.87
C VAL A 190 -22.53 -0.86 -4.11
N TYR A 191 -21.76 -1.91 -4.27
CA TYR A 191 -21.64 -2.64 -5.54
C TYR A 191 -22.97 -3.18 -6.09
N PRO A 192 -23.90 -3.75 -5.30
CA PRO A 192 -25.19 -4.18 -5.83
C PRO A 192 -26.02 -3.01 -6.38
N PHE A 193 -25.97 -1.85 -5.70
CA PHE A 193 -26.65 -0.63 -6.16
C PHE A 193 -26.01 -0.08 -7.43
N GLU A 194 -24.70 0.01 -7.46
CA GLU A 194 -23.98 0.42 -8.66
C GLU A 194 -24.32 -0.49 -9.85
N SER A 195 -24.35 -1.81 -9.61
CA SER A 195 -24.64 -2.79 -10.67
C SER A 195 -26.03 -2.62 -11.26
N ILE A 196 -27.05 -2.41 -10.43
CA ILE A 196 -28.42 -2.17 -10.97
C ILE A 196 -28.48 -0.86 -11.74
N ALA A 197 -27.84 0.21 -11.23
CA ALA A 197 -27.84 1.51 -11.90
C ALA A 197 -27.18 1.48 -13.27
N TYR A 198 -26.05 0.76 -13.42
CA TYR A 198 -25.34 0.64 -14.69
C TYR A 198 -26.01 -0.29 -15.71
N ASN A 199 -26.80 -1.27 -15.23
CA ASN A 199 -27.48 -2.26 -16.06
C ASN A 199 -28.94 -1.88 -16.41
N THR A 200 -29.51 -0.88 -15.75
CA THR A 200 -30.87 -0.39 -16.05
C THR A 200 -30.78 0.64 -17.19
N PRO A 201 -31.59 0.50 -18.27
CA PRO A 201 -31.65 1.50 -19.34
C PRO A 201 -32.07 2.88 -18.82
N VAL A 202 -31.62 3.92 -19.53
CA VAL A 202 -32.01 5.32 -19.24
C VAL A 202 -33.54 5.46 -19.38
N GLY A 203 -34.17 6.09 -18.42
CA GLY A 203 -35.62 6.26 -18.32
C GLY A 203 -36.33 5.13 -17.57
N GLU A 204 -35.71 3.97 -17.37
CA GLU A 204 -36.32 2.81 -16.75
C GLU A 204 -36.00 2.71 -15.24
N MET A 205 -36.77 1.85 -14.56
CA MET A 205 -36.61 1.50 -13.14
C MET A 205 -36.14 0.07 -12.99
N GLY A 206 -35.04 -0.13 -12.23
CA GLY A 206 -34.51 -1.43 -11.83
C GLY A 206 -34.81 -1.77 -10.37
N GLY A 207 -34.77 -3.05 -10.04
CA GLY A 207 -34.96 -3.56 -8.66
C GLY A 207 -36.27 -4.29 -8.44
N PRO A 208 -36.55 -4.75 -7.21
CA PRO A 208 -35.81 -4.50 -5.96
C PRO A 208 -34.43 -5.17 -5.88
N ILE A 209 -33.42 -4.42 -5.44
CA ILE A 209 -32.08 -4.96 -5.17
C ILE A 209 -31.72 -4.85 -3.68
N ARG A 210 -31.12 -5.90 -3.12
CA ARG A 210 -30.70 -5.95 -1.73
C ARG A 210 -29.31 -5.38 -1.56
N THR A 211 -29.13 -4.46 -0.61
CA THR A 211 -27.83 -3.99 -0.12
C THR A 211 -27.75 -4.14 1.41
N LYS A 212 -26.62 -3.82 2.01
CA LYS A 212 -26.48 -3.79 3.49
C LYS A 212 -27.43 -2.79 4.18
N TYR A 213 -27.94 -1.80 3.45
CA TYR A 213 -28.88 -0.80 3.99
C TYR A 213 -30.34 -1.22 3.91
N GLY A 214 -30.70 -2.05 2.94
CA GLY A 214 -32.08 -2.43 2.71
C GLY A 214 -32.35 -2.85 1.27
N TYR A 215 -33.60 -2.76 0.87
CA TYR A 215 -34.01 -2.96 -0.52
C TYR A 215 -34.14 -1.62 -1.24
N HIS A 216 -33.68 -1.57 -2.46
CA HIS A 216 -33.74 -0.36 -3.30
C HIS A 216 -34.48 -0.60 -4.60
N LEU A 217 -35.23 0.43 -5.03
CA LEU A 217 -35.58 0.66 -6.42
C LEU A 217 -34.72 1.78 -6.95
N VAL A 218 -34.28 1.68 -8.20
CA VAL A 218 -33.36 2.65 -8.81
C VAL A 218 -33.96 3.07 -10.16
N LYS A 219 -34.21 4.37 -10.36
CA LYS A 219 -34.62 4.95 -11.66
C LYS A 219 -33.44 5.69 -12.26
N VAL A 220 -33.02 5.29 -13.44
CA VAL A 220 -31.90 5.92 -14.18
C VAL A 220 -32.45 7.06 -15.02
N HIS A 221 -31.92 8.27 -14.83
CA HIS A 221 -32.33 9.46 -15.57
C HIS A 221 -31.46 9.72 -16.78
N GLU A 222 -30.14 9.56 -16.59
CA GLU A 222 -29.15 9.92 -17.61
C GLU A 222 -27.89 9.07 -17.45
N LYS A 223 -27.20 8.82 -18.55
CA LYS A 223 -25.85 8.24 -18.59
C LYS A 223 -25.00 9.07 -19.54
N ARG A 224 -23.89 9.63 -19.04
CA ARG A 224 -22.97 10.45 -19.83
C ARG A 224 -21.53 9.95 -19.75
N PRO A 225 -20.66 10.30 -20.71
CA PRO A 225 -19.22 10.07 -20.58
C PRO A 225 -18.67 10.71 -19.31
N ALA A 226 -17.73 10.04 -18.65
CA ALA A 226 -17.04 10.57 -17.49
C ALA A 226 -16.26 11.83 -17.85
N ARG A 227 -16.42 12.88 -17.07
CA ARG A 227 -15.81 14.20 -17.33
C ARG A 227 -14.33 14.29 -16.95
N GLY A 228 -13.81 13.30 -16.20
CA GLY A 228 -12.47 13.39 -15.60
C GLY A 228 -12.48 14.15 -14.28
N THR A 229 -11.29 14.54 -13.81
CA THR A 229 -11.10 15.22 -12.52
C THR A 229 -10.62 16.66 -12.75
N MET A 230 -11.27 17.61 -12.09
CA MET A 230 -10.97 19.02 -12.16
C MET A 230 -10.43 19.53 -10.83
N THR A 231 -9.32 20.25 -10.83
CA THR A 231 -8.90 21.12 -9.74
C THR A 231 -9.17 22.57 -10.19
N ALA A 232 -9.93 23.30 -9.38
CA ALA A 232 -10.31 24.66 -9.69
C ALA A 232 -10.13 25.60 -8.49
N ALA A 233 -10.16 26.90 -8.76
CA ALA A 233 -10.34 27.93 -7.75
C ALA A 233 -11.60 28.73 -8.08
N HIS A 234 -12.27 29.27 -7.08
CA HIS A 234 -13.44 30.13 -7.31
C HIS A 234 -13.44 31.41 -6.50
N ILE A 235 -14.18 32.37 -6.99
CA ILE A 235 -14.60 33.57 -6.27
C ILE A 235 -16.11 33.47 -6.16
N MET A 236 -16.66 33.61 -4.95
CA MET A 236 -18.08 33.56 -4.68
C MET A 236 -18.54 34.91 -4.07
N VAL A 237 -19.64 35.45 -4.58
CA VAL A 237 -20.40 36.51 -3.92
C VAL A 237 -21.70 35.89 -3.43
N ALA A 238 -21.86 35.80 -2.13
CA ALA A 238 -22.98 35.12 -1.49
C ALA A 238 -24.29 35.88 -1.73
N ALA A 239 -25.26 35.17 -2.31
CA ALA A 239 -26.63 35.67 -2.49
C ALA A 239 -27.52 34.44 -2.80
N PRO A 240 -28.17 33.83 -1.78
CA PRO A 240 -29.08 32.70 -1.99
C PRO A 240 -30.19 33.07 -3.00
N ARG A 241 -30.70 32.07 -3.74
CA ARG A 241 -31.75 32.32 -4.77
C ARG A 241 -33.03 32.94 -4.22
N ASP A 242 -33.32 32.75 -2.96
CA ASP A 242 -34.47 33.30 -2.23
C ASP A 242 -34.19 34.65 -1.56
N ALA A 243 -33.00 35.22 -1.78
CA ALA A 243 -32.65 36.55 -1.30
C ALA A 243 -33.49 37.64 -2.02
N ASP A 244 -33.60 38.80 -1.41
CA ASP A 244 -34.33 39.94 -1.99
C ASP A 244 -33.72 40.35 -3.33
N GLN A 245 -34.55 40.82 -4.26
CA GLN A 245 -34.12 41.22 -5.60
C GLN A 245 -33.03 42.28 -5.61
N SER A 246 -33.01 43.16 -4.61
CA SER A 246 -31.96 44.15 -4.44
C SER A 246 -30.61 43.49 -4.11
N ASP A 247 -30.59 42.48 -3.24
CA ASP A 247 -29.40 41.79 -2.84
C ASP A 247 -28.84 40.92 -3.96
N LEU A 248 -29.71 40.20 -4.68
CA LEU A 248 -29.35 39.48 -5.91
C LEU A 248 -28.70 40.40 -6.94
N LYS A 249 -29.30 41.57 -7.20
CA LYS A 249 -28.76 42.54 -8.15
C LYS A 249 -27.42 43.13 -7.70
N ASN A 250 -27.26 43.42 -6.40
CA ASN A 250 -26.00 43.92 -5.85
C ASN A 250 -24.89 42.88 -5.94
N ALA A 251 -25.20 41.62 -5.64
CA ALA A 251 -24.25 40.52 -5.75
C ALA A 251 -23.85 40.27 -7.21
N GLN A 252 -24.79 40.35 -8.14
CA GLN A 252 -24.53 40.26 -9.58
C GLN A 252 -23.59 41.38 -10.05
N LEU A 253 -23.87 42.64 -9.72
CA LEU A 253 -23.01 43.76 -10.07
C LEU A 253 -21.60 43.62 -9.48
N LYS A 254 -21.49 43.15 -8.25
CA LYS A 254 -20.20 42.91 -7.57
C LYS A 254 -19.37 41.84 -8.29
N ILE A 255 -19.98 40.69 -8.67
CA ILE A 255 -19.26 39.62 -9.35
C ILE A 255 -18.86 40.06 -10.78
N GLU A 256 -19.68 40.82 -11.48
CA GLU A 256 -19.39 41.41 -12.80
C GLU A 256 -18.22 42.41 -12.73
N GLU A 257 -18.14 43.23 -11.67
CA GLU A 257 -16.99 44.11 -11.46
C GLU A 257 -15.72 43.32 -11.22
N ILE A 258 -15.78 42.27 -10.40
CA ILE A 258 -14.64 41.37 -10.16
C ILE A 258 -14.18 40.73 -11.46
N HIS A 259 -15.12 40.25 -12.27
CA HIS A 259 -14.84 39.66 -13.57
C HIS A 259 -14.16 40.65 -14.53
N THR A 260 -14.61 41.89 -14.55
CA THR A 260 -14.01 42.96 -15.36
C THR A 260 -12.57 43.23 -14.96
N LYS A 261 -12.28 43.24 -13.64
CA LYS A 261 -10.91 43.39 -13.10
C LYS A 261 -10.02 42.22 -13.48
N LEU A 262 -10.53 40.97 -13.42
CA LEU A 262 -9.82 39.78 -13.87
C LEU A 262 -9.49 39.85 -15.36
N LYS A 263 -10.44 40.28 -16.21
CA LYS A 263 -10.18 40.53 -17.64
C LYS A 263 -9.15 41.64 -17.87
N GLY A 264 -9.06 42.59 -16.96
CA GLY A 264 -8.03 43.63 -16.93
C GLY A 264 -6.64 43.15 -16.46
N GLY A 265 -6.48 41.90 -16.08
CA GLY A 265 -5.20 41.30 -15.69
C GLY A 265 -4.91 41.25 -14.19
N GLU A 266 -5.89 41.55 -13.33
CA GLU A 266 -5.72 41.38 -11.88
C GLU A 266 -5.55 39.91 -11.52
N ASP A 267 -4.70 39.63 -10.53
CA ASP A 267 -4.42 38.26 -10.07
C ASP A 267 -5.62 37.61 -9.38
N PHE A 268 -6.01 36.43 -9.87
CA PHE A 268 -7.19 35.71 -9.41
C PHE A 268 -7.12 35.39 -7.90
N ASN A 269 -5.94 34.96 -7.39
CA ASN A 269 -5.79 34.59 -5.99
C ASN A 269 -5.96 35.81 -5.07
N LYS A 270 -5.42 36.96 -5.52
CA LYS A 270 -5.58 38.25 -4.82
C LYS A 270 -7.04 38.69 -4.80
N MET A 271 -7.72 38.55 -5.95
CA MET A 271 -9.14 38.90 -6.06
C MET A 271 -10.02 37.96 -5.21
N ALA A 272 -9.71 36.66 -5.16
CA ALA A 272 -10.40 35.72 -4.29
C ALA A 272 -10.24 36.08 -2.81
N LYS A 273 -9.02 36.41 -2.38
CA LYS A 273 -8.73 36.80 -0.99
C LYS A 273 -9.45 38.07 -0.56
N LEU A 274 -9.55 39.04 -1.46
CA LEU A 274 -10.15 40.36 -1.17
C LEU A 274 -11.66 40.35 -1.21
N TYR A 275 -12.26 39.62 -2.18
CA TYR A 275 -13.65 39.80 -2.53
C TYR A 275 -14.53 38.57 -2.42
N SER A 276 -13.93 37.36 -2.25
CA SER A 276 -14.73 36.15 -2.11
C SER A 276 -15.37 36.08 -0.70
N ASP A 277 -16.65 35.73 -0.69
CA ASP A 277 -17.42 35.48 0.53
C ASP A 277 -17.26 34.06 1.02
N ASP A 278 -16.65 33.14 0.23
CA ASP A 278 -16.32 31.78 0.67
C ASP A 278 -15.13 31.77 1.65
N ARG A 279 -15.46 31.74 2.94
CA ARG A 279 -14.47 31.74 4.02
C ARG A 279 -13.59 30.49 4.03
N GLY A 280 -14.02 29.38 3.42
CA GLY A 280 -13.27 28.10 3.40
C GLY A 280 -12.08 28.13 2.44
N THR A 281 -12.18 28.93 1.37
CA THR A 281 -11.19 28.90 0.28
C THR A 281 -10.54 30.26 -0.02
N LYS A 282 -11.14 31.39 0.34
CA LYS A 282 -10.62 32.72 -0.02
C LYS A 282 -9.15 32.95 0.35
N ASP A 283 -8.74 32.55 1.56
CA ASP A 283 -7.36 32.72 2.04
C ASP A 283 -6.35 31.77 1.34
N LYS A 284 -6.87 30.79 0.59
CA LYS A 284 -6.11 29.86 -0.26
C LYS A 284 -6.25 30.24 -1.76
N GLY A 285 -6.56 31.50 -2.07
CA GLY A 285 -6.77 31.96 -3.43
C GLY A 285 -8.00 31.36 -4.12
N GLY A 286 -9.00 30.94 -3.34
CA GLY A 286 -10.24 30.33 -3.84
C GLY A 286 -10.11 28.85 -4.20
N ARG A 287 -8.96 28.18 -3.91
CA ARG A 287 -8.68 26.80 -4.33
C ARG A 287 -9.61 25.80 -3.65
N LEU A 288 -10.26 24.98 -4.46
CA LEU A 288 -11.15 23.90 -4.07
C LEU A 288 -10.40 22.55 -4.07
N PRO A 289 -10.86 21.56 -3.26
CA PRO A 289 -10.47 20.18 -3.48
C PRO A 289 -10.83 19.71 -4.88
N ALA A 290 -10.08 18.75 -5.42
CA ALA A 290 -10.39 18.17 -6.73
C ALA A 290 -11.78 17.53 -6.75
N PHE A 291 -12.56 17.75 -7.80
CA PHE A 291 -13.93 17.25 -7.97
C PHE A 291 -14.14 16.66 -9.36
N GLY A 292 -15.27 16.00 -9.58
CA GLY A 292 -15.62 15.33 -10.84
C GLY A 292 -15.58 13.82 -10.73
N SER A 293 -15.39 13.14 -11.86
CA SER A 293 -15.52 11.69 -11.98
C SER A 293 -14.56 10.94 -11.05
N GLY A 294 -15.11 10.08 -10.19
CA GLY A 294 -14.33 9.21 -9.30
C GLY A 294 -13.77 9.86 -8.03
N THR A 295 -14.05 11.15 -7.81
CA THR A 295 -13.71 11.85 -6.56
C THR A 295 -14.84 11.73 -5.54
N SER A 296 -14.53 11.97 -4.25
CA SER A 296 -15.55 12.06 -3.20
C SER A 296 -16.21 13.46 -3.12
N GLN A 297 -15.56 14.46 -3.70
CA GLN A 297 -16.04 15.83 -3.70
C GLN A 297 -17.05 16.03 -4.82
N ARG A 298 -18.20 16.62 -4.48
CA ARG A 298 -19.24 16.96 -5.43
C ARG A 298 -19.52 18.47 -5.37
N MET A 299 -19.74 19.05 -6.53
CA MET A 299 -20.22 20.41 -6.68
C MET A 299 -21.67 20.39 -7.20
N VAL A 300 -22.36 21.51 -7.06
CA VAL A 300 -23.66 21.66 -7.69
C VAL A 300 -23.52 21.63 -9.22
N PRO A 301 -24.53 21.14 -9.94
CA PRO A 301 -24.42 20.94 -11.40
C PRO A 301 -23.94 22.15 -12.16
N GLU A 302 -24.48 23.34 -11.85
CA GLU A 302 -24.16 24.61 -12.50
C GLU A 302 -22.68 24.97 -12.34
N PHE A 303 -22.10 24.64 -11.15
CA PHE A 303 -20.68 24.86 -10.88
C PHE A 303 -19.80 23.90 -11.66
N GLU A 304 -20.15 22.61 -11.66
CA GLU A 304 -19.42 21.61 -12.44
C GLU A 304 -19.45 21.94 -13.93
N ASP A 305 -20.61 22.34 -14.46
CA ASP A 305 -20.76 22.68 -15.87
C ASP A 305 -19.89 23.87 -16.25
N ALA A 306 -19.89 24.94 -15.45
CA ALA A 306 -19.04 26.10 -15.68
C ALA A 306 -17.54 25.71 -15.64
N ALA A 307 -17.12 24.87 -14.67
CA ALA A 307 -15.73 24.47 -14.55
C ALA A 307 -15.26 23.57 -15.69
N PHE A 308 -16.03 22.53 -16.05
CA PHE A 308 -15.68 21.60 -17.13
C PHE A 308 -15.82 22.19 -18.56
N ASN A 309 -16.45 23.33 -18.71
CA ASN A 309 -16.48 24.06 -19.97
C ASN A 309 -15.18 24.83 -20.27
N LEU A 310 -14.35 25.09 -19.26
CA LEU A 310 -13.03 25.71 -19.41
C LEU A 310 -12.06 24.75 -20.13
N LYS A 311 -11.34 25.26 -21.12
CA LYS A 311 -10.49 24.44 -22.00
C LYS A 311 -9.01 24.46 -21.60
N GLU A 312 -8.55 25.57 -21.03
CA GLU A 312 -7.15 25.79 -20.70
C GLU A 312 -6.95 26.02 -19.22
N ASP A 313 -5.76 25.65 -18.72
CA ASP A 313 -5.38 25.95 -17.34
C ASP A 313 -5.18 27.45 -17.16
N ASN A 314 -5.66 27.99 -16.06
CA ASN A 314 -5.80 29.41 -15.73
C ASN A 314 -6.91 30.17 -16.47
N GLU A 315 -7.63 29.55 -17.39
CA GLU A 315 -8.88 30.12 -17.92
C GLU A 315 -9.91 30.21 -16.79
N PHE A 316 -10.72 31.29 -16.80
CA PHE A 316 -11.82 31.51 -15.86
C PHE A 316 -13.14 31.76 -16.58
N SER A 317 -14.22 31.37 -15.91
CA SER A 317 -15.58 31.43 -16.46
C SER A 317 -16.11 32.84 -16.47
N GLU A 318 -17.14 33.08 -17.32
CA GLU A 318 -18.08 34.15 -17.08
C GLU A 318 -18.77 33.98 -15.72
N PRO A 319 -19.29 35.04 -15.09
CA PRO A 319 -20.12 34.96 -13.90
C PRO A 319 -21.32 34.05 -14.08
N PHE A 320 -21.60 33.15 -13.16
CA PHE A 320 -22.78 32.29 -13.15
C PHE A 320 -23.37 32.16 -11.74
N GLN A 321 -24.64 31.79 -11.65
CA GLN A 321 -25.38 31.70 -10.41
C GLN A 321 -25.61 30.24 -9.97
N THR A 322 -25.51 29.98 -8.68
CA THR A 322 -25.96 28.76 -8.01
C THR A 322 -26.90 29.10 -6.85
N ASP A 323 -27.36 28.12 -6.09
CA ASP A 323 -28.18 28.37 -4.88
C ASP A 323 -27.40 29.09 -3.77
N TYR A 324 -26.07 29.16 -3.83
CA TYR A 324 -25.21 29.83 -2.84
C TYR A 324 -24.90 31.28 -3.21
N GLY A 325 -25.06 31.70 -4.47
CA GLY A 325 -24.74 33.01 -4.95
C GLY A 325 -24.13 33.02 -6.35
N PHE A 326 -23.40 34.08 -6.67
CA PHE A 326 -22.71 34.24 -7.95
C PHE A 326 -21.25 33.81 -7.84
N HIS A 327 -20.74 33.13 -8.87
CA HIS A 327 -19.40 32.55 -8.91
C HIS A 327 -18.65 32.94 -10.18
N ILE A 328 -17.34 33.00 -10.08
CA ILE A 328 -16.37 32.86 -11.16
C ILE A 328 -15.48 31.70 -10.79
N VAL A 329 -15.35 30.71 -11.68
CA VAL A 329 -14.47 29.56 -11.49
C VAL A 329 -13.27 29.65 -12.41
N ARG A 330 -12.06 29.36 -11.91
CA ARG A 330 -10.83 29.26 -12.69
C ARG A 330 -10.31 27.83 -12.66
N ARG A 331 -10.03 27.28 -13.83
CA ARG A 331 -9.38 25.98 -13.94
C ARG A 331 -7.92 26.06 -13.50
N ILE A 332 -7.49 25.16 -12.60
CA ILE A 332 -6.09 25.02 -12.18
C ILE A 332 -5.44 23.84 -12.92
N SER A 333 -6.12 22.69 -12.96
CA SER A 333 -5.69 21.52 -13.73
C SER A 333 -6.88 20.65 -14.08
N TYR A 334 -6.74 19.90 -15.15
CA TYR A 334 -7.71 18.91 -15.60
C TYR A 334 -7.01 17.59 -15.91
N GLU A 335 -7.55 16.51 -15.38
CA GLU A 335 -7.07 15.16 -15.59
C GLU A 335 -8.19 14.33 -16.24
N PRO A 336 -8.06 13.91 -17.51
CA PRO A 336 -9.00 12.99 -18.13
C PRO A 336 -8.92 11.62 -17.46
N LEU A 337 -9.94 10.78 -17.68
CA LEU A 337 -9.86 9.38 -17.26
C LEU A 337 -8.67 8.70 -17.97
N GLY A 338 -7.75 8.15 -17.20
CA GLY A 338 -6.61 7.41 -17.70
C GLY A 338 -7.00 6.13 -18.45
N THR A 339 -6.07 5.58 -19.20
CA THR A 339 -6.21 4.29 -19.89
C THR A 339 -6.36 3.13 -18.90
N TYR A 340 -6.84 1.99 -19.39
CA TYR A 340 -6.95 0.78 -18.56
C TYR A 340 -5.61 0.38 -17.94
N ASP A 341 -4.52 0.44 -18.69
CA ASP A 341 -3.20 0.02 -18.23
C ASP A 341 -2.65 0.95 -17.14
N GLU A 342 -2.85 2.26 -17.28
CA GLU A 342 -2.48 3.25 -16.26
C GLU A 342 -3.28 3.07 -14.96
N LEU A 343 -4.57 2.78 -15.06
CA LEU A 343 -5.47 2.67 -13.92
C LEU A 343 -5.55 1.26 -13.32
N LYS A 344 -5.11 0.22 -14.03
CA LYS A 344 -5.25 -1.19 -13.67
C LYS A 344 -4.84 -1.50 -12.24
N LYS A 345 -3.66 -1.05 -11.80
CA LYS A 345 -3.15 -1.29 -10.43
C LYS A 345 -4.02 -0.60 -9.37
N SER A 346 -4.46 0.63 -9.63
CA SER A 346 -5.34 1.39 -8.73
C SER A 346 -6.72 0.74 -8.63
N LEU A 347 -7.31 0.37 -9.78
CA LEU A 347 -8.60 -0.33 -9.85
C LEU A 347 -8.55 -1.68 -9.15
N GLN A 348 -7.49 -2.46 -9.35
CA GLN A 348 -7.30 -3.74 -8.67
C GLN A 348 -7.26 -3.58 -7.14
N ASN A 349 -6.58 -2.54 -6.63
CA ASN A 349 -6.57 -2.23 -5.20
C ASN A 349 -7.97 -1.85 -4.68
N LYS A 350 -8.73 -1.07 -5.45
CA LYS A 350 -10.13 -0.71 -5.10
C LYS A 350 -11.05 -1.93 -5.12
N VAL A 351 -10.95 -2.77 -6.14
CA VAL A 351 -11.71 -4.04 -6.25
C VAL A 351 -11.41 -4.95 -5.06
N ASN A 352 -10.16 -5.15 -4.71
CA ASN A 352 -9.75 -6.06 -3.63
C ASN A 352 -10.20 -5.60 -2.23
N ARG A 353 -10.39 -4.30 -2.01
CA ARG A 353 -10.78 -3.73 -0.70
C ARG A 353 -12.29 -3.61 -0.51
N GLY A 354 -13.06 -3.61 -1.58
CA GLY A 354 -14.49 -3.37 -1.55
C GLY A 354 -15.35 -4.64 -1.59
N GLU A 355 -16.66 -4.45 -1.78
CA GLU A 355 -17.64 -5.54 -1.92
C GLU A 355 -17.36 -6.45 -3.14
N ARG A 356 -16.70 -5.92 -4.18
CA ARG A 356 -16.22 -6.73 -5.32
C ARG A 356 -15.20 -7.78 -4.89
N GLY A 357 -14.32 -7.45 -3.94
CA GLY A 357 -13.35 -8.40 -3.37
C GLY A 357 -14.05 -9.58 -2.68
N GLN A 358 -15.17 -9.33 -2.01
CA GLN A 358 -15.99 -10.41 -1.42
C GLN A 358 -16.55 -11.34 -2.49
N GLN A 359 -16.97 -10.82 -3.65
CA GLN A 359 -17.41 -11.66 -4.77
C GLN A 359 -16.29 -12.52 -5.34
N THR A 360 -15.09 -11.97 -5.46
CA THR A 360 -13.90 -12.75 -5.88
C THR A 360 -13.63 -13.90 -4.92
N GLN A 361 -13.72 -13.64 -3.61
CA GLN A 361 -13.56 -14.68 -2.58
C GLN A 361 -14.67 -15.72 -2.65
N GLN A 362 -15.94 -15.30 -2.78
CA GLN A 362 -17.08 -16.22 -2.91
C GLN A 362 -16.97 -17.08 -4.18
N SER A 363 -16.57 -16.48 -5.30
CA SER A 363 -16.31 -17.23 -6.55
C SER A 363 -15.21 -18.28 -6.35
N PHE A 364 -14.12 -17.92 -5.69
CA PHE A 364 -13.02 -18.82 -5.38
C PHE A 364 -13.48 -20.00 -4.52
N ILE A 365 -14.21 -19.72 -3.43
CA ILE A 365 -14.77 -20.76 -2.55
C ILE A 365 -15.75 -21.66 -3.30
N ALA A 366 -16.60 -21.09 -4.15
CA ALA A 366 -17.52 -21.87 -4.97
C ALA A 366 -16.78 -22.81 -5.93
N LYS A 367 -15.70 -22.34 -6.55
CA LYS A 367 -14.80 -23.14 -7.39
C LYS A 367 -14.19 -24.29 -6.60
N LEU A 368 -13.59 -23.99 -5.43
CA LEU A 368 -12.99 -24.98 -4.56
C LEU A 368 -14.01 -26.02 -4.07
N LYS A 369 -15.24 -25.60 -3.72
CA LYS A 369 -16.35 -26.52 -3.36
C LYS A 369 -16.68 -27.48 -4.50
N LYS A 370 -16.68 -27.00 -5.74
CA LYS A 370 -16.96 -27.82 -6.94
C LYS A 370 -15.83 -28.82 -7.18
N GLU A 371 -14.57 -28.36 -7.18
CA GLU A 371 -13.40 -29.18 -7.45
C GLU A 371 -13.20 -30.29 -6.41
N ASN A 372 -13.45 -30.00 -5.14
CA ASN A 372 -13.24 -30.93 -4.03
C ASN A 372 -14.54 -31.63 -3.57
N LYS A 373 -15.54 -31.75 -4.44
CA LYS A 373 -16.76 -32.55 -4.25
C LYS A 373 -17.47 -32.26 -2.92
N PHE A 374 -17.62 -30.97 -2.58
CA PHE A 374 -18.27 -30.52 -1.37
C PHE A 374 -19.70 -31.09 -1.23
N LYS A 375 -20.03 -31.55 -0.03
CA LYS A 375 -21.37 -32.05 0.31
C LYS A 375 -21.81 -31.49 1.67
N ASP A 376 -22.94 -30.79 1.71
CA ASP A 376 -23.53 -30.21 2.92
C ASP A 376 -24.77 -31.01 3.35
N LYS A 377 -24.87 -31.25 4.64
CA LYS A 377 -26.07 -31.86 5.33
C LYS A 377 -26.49 -31.05 6.55
N SER A 378 -26.08 -29.80 6.67
CA SER A 378 -26.33 -28.94 7.81
C SER A 378 -27.84 -28.77 8.11
N ASN A 379 -28.65 -28.63 7.08
CA ASN A 379 -30.13 -28.43 7.22
C ASN A 379 -30.82 -29.40 8.21
N LYS A 380 -30.30 -30.64 8.31
CA LYS A 380 -30.84 -31.67 9.23
C LYS A 380 -30.08 -31.76 10.56
N ARG A 381 -29.17 -30.87 10.83
CA ARG A 381 -28.20 -30.96 11.95
C ARG A 381 -27.98 -29.64 12.65
N MET A 382 -28.56 -28.57 12.10
CA MET A 382 -28.49 -27.23 12.67
C MET A 382 -29.47 -27.10 13.88
N ASP A 383 -30.51 -27.92 13.95
CA ASP A 383 -31.52 -27.85 14.99
C ASP A 383 -30.92 -27.89 16.41
N TRP A 384 -29.94 -28.78 16.63
CA TRP A 384 -29.24 -28.84 17.91
C TRP A 384 -28.60 -27.52 18.31
N PHE A 385 -28.01 -26.77 17.36
CA PHE A 385 -27.41 -25.47 17.64
C PHE A 385 -28.45 -24.39 17.89
N ILE A 386 -29.57 -24.43 17.15
CA ILE A 386 -30.71 -23.51 17.35
C ILE A 386 -31.33 -23.68 18.72
N GLU A 387 -31.40 -24.91 19.23
CA GLU A 387 -31.98 -25.25 20.53
C GLU A 387 -31.02 -24.99 21.70
N ASN A 388 -29.71 -25.09 21.50
CA ASN A 388 -28.74 -25.11 22.61
C ASN A 388 -27.83 -23.88 22.66
N VAL A 389 -27.79 -23.04 21.63
CA VAL A 389 -27.04 -21.76 21.65
C VAL A 389 -27.98 -20.67 22.16
N ASP A 390 -27.57 -19.99 23.23
CA ASP A 390 -28.33 -18.91 23.84
C ASP A 390 -27.61 -17.57 23.78
N SER A 391 -28.24 -16.52 24.32
CA SER A 391 -27.69 -15.15 24.27
C SER A 391 -26.38 -14.93 25.03
N SER A 392 -25.92 -15.89 25.82
CA SER A 392 -24.63 -15.82 26.51
C SER A 392 -23.44 -15.84 25.54
N ILE A 393 -23.60 -16.38 24.32
CA ILE A 393 -22.61 -16.37 23.26
C ILE A 393 -22.19 -14.93 22.86
N TYR A 394 -23.13 -13.97 22.96
CA TYR A 394 -22.84 -12.55 22.72
C TYR A 394 -22.10 -11.86 23.87
N LYS A 395 -21.96 -12.56 25.01
CA LYS A 395 -21.18 -12.11 26.15
C LYS A 395 -19.81 -12.79 26.23
N GLY A 396 -19.58 -13.81 25.36
CA GLY A 396 -18.37 -14.61 25.35
C GLY A 396 -18.28 -15.63 26.49
N ASN A 397 -19.44 -16.10 27.00
CA ASN A 397 -19.51 -17.04 28.11
C ASN A 397 -20.59 -18.14 27.91
N TRP A 398 -20.90 -18.46 26.65
CA TRP A 398 -21.73 -19.60 26.33
C TRP A 398 -20.99 -20.91 26.66
N ASN A 399 -21.66 -21.79 27.42
CA ASN A 399 -21.21 -23.13 27.73
C ASN A 399 -21.99 -24.14 26.89
N ALA A 400 -21.27 -24.84 26.01
CA ALA A 400 -21.85 -25.76 25.09
C ALA A 400 -22.27 -27.09 25.83
N PRO A 401 -23.49 -27.55 25.73
CA PRO A 401 -23.89 -28.87 26.21
C PRO A 401 -23.18 -29.98 25.42
N THR A 402 -23.10 -31.17 26.02
CA THR A 402 -22.52 -32.33 25.36
C THR A 402 -23.46 -32.84 24.25
N LEU A 403 -22.88 -33.10 23.07
CA LEU A 403 -23.60 -33.72 21.96
C LEU A 403 -23.88 -35.20 22.28
N LYS A 404 -25.16 -35.62 22.27
CA LYS A 404 -25.53 -37.03 22.42
C LYS A 404 -24.99 -37.90 21.28
N ARG A 405 -24.80 -37.33 20.11
CA ARG A 405 -24.28 -38.01 18.92
C ARG A 405 -23.57 -36.98 18.03
N ASP A 406 -22.31 -37.25 17.69
CA ASP A 406 -21.55 -36.40 16.77
C ASP A 406 -21.79 -36.81 15.31
N ARG A 407 -22.40 -35.94 14.54
CA ARG A 407 -22.75 -36.18 13.13
C ARG A 407 -21.98 -35.22 12.25
N TRP A 408 -21.50 -35.69 11.08
CA TRP A 408 -20.84 -34.79 10.12
C TRP A 408 -21.84 -33.79 9.51
N MET A 409 -21.46 -32.54 9.45
CA MET A 409 -22.23 -31.43 8.90
C MET A 409 -21.96 -31.23 7.42
N PHE A 410 -20.69 -31.22 7.04
CA PHE A 410 -20.27 -31.21 5.63
C PHE A 410 -19.08 -32.13 5.39
N LYS A 411 -18.84 -32.41 4.09
CA LYS A 411 -17.63 -33.09 3.62
C LYS A 411 -16.92 -32.19 2.62
N TYR A 412 -15.60 -32.14 2.70
CA TYR A 412 -14.75 -31.40 1.79
C TYR A 412 -13.42 -32.13 1.66
N ASP A 413 -12.95 -32.31 0.43
CA ASP A 413 -11.65 -32.90 0.13
C ASP A 413 -11.43 -34.31 0.77
N GLY A 414 -12.48 -35.12 0.83
CA GLY A 414 -12.46 -36.43 1.48
C GLY A 414 -12.79 -36.44 2.96
N ASP A 415 -12.55 -35.35 3.67
CA ASP A 415 -12.76 -35.24 5.10
C ASP A 415 -14.20 -34.94 5.50
N LYS A 416 -14.55 -35.34 6.73
CA LYS A 416 -15.84 -35.09 7.35
C LYS A 416 -15.67 -34.09 8.48
N TYR A 417 -16.42 -33.02 8.43
CA TYR A 417 -16.47 -31.97 9.45
C TYR A 417 -17.75 -32.13 10.27
N THR A 418 -17.62 -32.19 11.59
CA THR A 418 -18.68 -32.67 12.48
C THR A 418 -19.33 -31.57 13.32
N GLN A 419 -20.45 -31.92 13.99
CA GLN A 419 -21.12 -31.00 14.92
C GLN A 419 -20.21 -30.62 16.11
N SER A 420 -19.37 -31.53 16.61
CA SER A 420 -18.44 -31.19 17.68
C SER A 420 -17.42 -30.14 17.24
N GLN A 421 -16.88 -30.27 16.05
CA GLN A 421 -15.92 -29.27 15.51
C GLN A 421 -16.59 -27.89 15.31
N PHE A 422 -17.83 -27.84 14.85
CA PHE A 422 -18.57 -26.56 14.77
C PHE A 422 -18.90 -25.97 16.14
N ARG A 423 -19.26 -26.81 17.12
CA ARG A 423 -19.43 -26.39 18.52
C ARG A 423 -18.17 -25.77 19.07
N ASP A 424 -17.04 -26.41 18.87
CA ASP A 424 -15.74 -25.94 19.33
C ASP A 424 -15.34 -24.63 18.63
N TYR A 425 -15.61 -24.51 17.32
CA TYR A 425 -15.46 -23.26 16.60
C TYR A 425 -16.30 -22.11 17.20
N LEU A 426 -17.55 -22.38 17.59
CA LEU A 426 -18.39 -21.40 18.26
C LEU A 426 -17.84 -20.98 19.62
N LEU A 427 -17.32 -21.93 20.41
CA LEU A 427 -16.68 -21.66 21.70
C LEU A 427 -15.44 -20.78 21.56
N GLU A 428 -14.58 -21.07 20.60
CA GLU A 428 -13.35 -20.31 20.35
C GLU A 428 -13.62 -18.90 19.80
N ASN A 429 -14.74 -18.75 19.05
CA ASN A 429 -15.06 -17.51 18.35
C ASN A 429 -16.17 -16.69 19.01
N GLN A 430 -16.64 -17.05 20.20
CA GLN A 430 -17.59 -16.26 20.94
C GLN A 430 -16.95 -14.97 21.49
N ARG A 431 -17.62 -13.84 21.32
CA ARG A 431 -17.12 -12.52 21.73
C ARG A 431 -18.28 -11.61 22.15
N LYS A 432 -17.98 -10.61 22.99
CA LYS A 432 -18.89 -9.49 23.23
C LYS A 432 -19.17 -8.79 21.89
N GLY A 433 -20.44 -8.68 21.52
CA GLY A 433 -20.79 -8.12 20.24
C GLY A 433 -22.26 -7.72 20.09
N LYS A 434 -22.62 -7.23 18.90
CA LYS A 434 -24.00 -6.90 18.54
C LYS A 434 -24.86 -8.16 18.54
N ARG A 435 -26.08 -8.03 19.11
CA ARG A 435 -27.05 -9.12 19.15
C ARG A 435 -27.83 -9.17 17.83
N ASN A 436 -27.53 -10.18 17.01
CA ASN A 436 -28.38 -10.58 15.89
C ASN A 436 -29.38 -11.63 16.37
N PRO A 437 -30.47 -11.92 15.66
CA PRO A 437 -31.29 -13.10 15.95
C PRO A 437 -30.41 -14.36 15.95
N LEU A 438 -30.53 -15.19 17.00
CA LEU A 438 -29.68 -16.37 17.20
C LEU A 438 -29.64 -17.32 15.98
N PRO A 439 -30.74 -17.63 15.31
CA PRO A 439 -30.68 -18.48 14.11
C PRO A 439 -29.83 -17.88 12.98
N VAL A 440 -29.92 -16.56 12.79
CA VAL A 440 -29.10 -15.84 11.78
C VAL A 440 -27.62 -15.88 12.17
N PHE A 441 -27.32 -15.59 13.44
CA PHE A 441 -25.96 -15.65 13.97
C PHE A 441 -25.33 -17.05 13.79
N ILE A 442 -26.08 -18.10 14.11
CA ILE A 442 -25.60 -19.49 13.97
C ILE A 442 -25.36 -19.83 12.51
N ALA A 443 -26.25 -19.42 11.61
CA ALA A 443 -26.10 -19.64 10.17
C ALA A 443 -24.88 -18.90 9.60
N ASP A 444 -24.68 -17.64 10.00
CA ASP A 444 -23.50 -16.85 9.61
C ASP A 444 -22.22 -17.50 10.12
N LYS A 445 -22.18 -17.92 11.39
CA LYS A 445 -21.02 -18.60 11.96
C LYS A 445 -20.73 -19.96 11.31
N TYR A 446 -21.75 -20.67 10.89
CA TYR A 446 -21.57 -21.91 10.15
C TYR A 446 -20.98 -21.66 8.76
N LYS A 447 -21.42 -20.61 8.08
CA LYS A 447 -20.83 -20.18 6.81
C LYS A 447 -19.38 -19.77 7.01
N ASP A 448 -19.08 -18.92 8.00
CA ASP A 448 -17.71 -18.48 8.33
C ASP A 448 -16.79 -19.70 8.58
N TRP A 449 -17.27 -20.68 9.34
CA TRP A 449 -16.53 -21.91 9.63
C TRP A 449 -16.24 -22.75 8.37
N GLN A 450 -17.24 -22.93 7.51
CA GLN A 450 -17.05 -23.62 6.23
C GLN A 450 -15.99 -22.92 5.37
N GLU A 451 -16.10 -21.60 5.25
CA GLU A 451 -15.16 -20.80 4.45
C GLU A 451 -13.75 -20.88 5.03
N GLN A 452 -13.62 -20.81 6.34
CA GLN A 452 -12.32 -20.97 7.02
C GLN A 452 -11.70 -22.32 6.74
N VAL A 453 -12.45 -23.42 6.92
CA VAL A 453 -11.97 -24.78 6.68
C VAL A 453 -11.51 -24.96 5.22
N ILE A 454 -12.31 -24.50 4.25
CA ILE A 454 -11.98 -24.59 2.83
C ILE A 454 -10.70 -23.80 2.53
N MET A 455 -10.61 -22.57 3.03
CA MET A 455 -9.45 -21.70 2.79
C MET A 455 -8.19 -22.22 3.48
N ASP A 456 -8.29 -22.80 4.68
CA ASP A 456 -7.14 -23.33 5.41
C ASP A 456 -6.64 -24.64 4.76
N ASN A 457 -7.53 -25.49 4.24
CA ASN A 457 -7.16 -26.63 3.42
C ASN A 457 -6.43 -26.19 2.12
N GLU A 458 -6.93 -25.17 1.44
CA GLU A 458 -6.27 -24.65 0.24
C GLU A 458 -4.90 -24.05 0.56
N LYS A 459 -4.80 -23.26 1.64
CA LYS A 459 -3.51 -22.70 2.10
C LYS A 459 -2.48 -23.78 2.41
N SER A 460 -2.90 -24.92 2.98
CA SER A 460 -1.97 -26.00 3.32
C SER A 460 -1.42 -26.74 2.12
N LYS A 461 -2.02 -26.55 0.92
CA LYS A 461 -1.62 -27.19 -0.33
C LYS A 461 -0.86 -26.27 -1.30
N LEU A 462 -0.63 -25.01 -0.92
CA LEU A 462 -0.05 -24.04 -1.85
C LEU A 462 1.35 -24.42 -2.31
N GLU A 463 2.19 -24.92 -1.42
CA GLU A 463 3.55 -25.35 -1.72
C GLU A 463 3.58 -26.58 -2.67
N ASP A 464 2.58 -27.44 -2.60
CA ASP A 464 2.45 -28.60 -3.47
C ASP A 464 1.86 -28.24 -4.83
N LYS A 465 0.93 -27.26 -4.86
CA LYS A 465 0.25 -26.81 -6.08
C LYS A 465 1.08 -25.84 -6.92
N TYR A 466 1.91 -25.01 -6.28
CA TYR A 466 2.62 -23.89 -6.89
C TYR A 466 4.11 -23.92 -6.50
N PRO A 467 4.96 -24.52 -7.35
CA PRO A 467 6.40 -24.59 -7.11
C PRO A 467 7.04 -23.20 -6.88
N GLU A 468 6.57 -22.18 -7.59
CA GLU A 468 7.01 -20.80 -7.44
C GLU A 468 6.66 -20.21 -6.06
N PHE A 469 5.51 -20.57 -5.48
CA PHE A 469 5.14 -20.17 -4.13
C PHE A 469 6.04 -20.84 -3.10
N LYS A 470 6.30 -22.16 -3.26
CA LYS A 470 7.22 -22.92 -2.40
C LYS A 470 8.61 -22.28 -2.38
N ALA A 471 9.14 -21.99 -3.57
CA ALA A 471 10.45 -21.37 -3.70
C ALA A 471 10.51 -19.97 -3.07
N LEU A 472 9.44 -19.17 -3.23
CA LEU A 472 9.35 -17.85 -2.62
C LEU A 472 9.28 -17.91 -1.08
N VAL A 473 8.51 -18.84 -0.51
CA VAL A 473 8.45 -19.06 0.94
C VAL A 473 9.81 -19.50 1.48
N GLN A 474 10.49 -20.43 0.78
CA GLN A 474 11.82 -20.90 1.16
C GLN A 474 12.86 -19.78 1.14
N GLU A 475 12.82 -18.90 0.12
CA GLU A 475 13.71 -17.74 0.02
C GLU A 475 13.54 -16.79 1.22
N TYR A 476 12.29 -16.50 1.62
CA TYR A 476 12.03 -15.67 2.80
C TYR A 476 12.49 -16.34 4.10
N GLU A 477 12.25 -17.64 4.24
CA GLU A 477 12.74 -18.42 5.39
C GLU A 477 14.26 -18.35 5.49
N ASP A 478 14.94 -18.67 4.40
CA ASP A 478 16.41 -18.64 4.34
C ASP A 478 16.97 -17.23 4.62
N GLY A 479 16.30 -16.17 4.10
CA GLY A 479 16.67 -14.79 4.34
C GLY A 479 16.54 -14.35 5.82
N VAL A 480 15.45 -14.73 6.49
CA VAL A 480 15.25 -14.45 7.92
C VAL A 480 16.27 -15.20 8.77
N LEU A 481 16.50 -16.47 8.47
CA LEU A 481 17.50 -17.28 9.17
C LEU A 481 18.91 -16.74 8.99
N LEU A 482 19.27 -16.37 7.75
CA LEU A 482 20.56 -15.73 7.45
C LEU A 482 20.76 -14.45 8.25
N TYR A 483 19.78 -13.56 8.23
CA TYR A 483 19.86 -12.29 8.96
C TYR A 483 20.10 -12.52 10.46
N GLU A 484 19.33 -13.41 11.07
CA GLU A 484 19.41 -13.63 12.52
C GLU A 484 20.74 -14.29 12.94
N ILE A 485 21.22 -15.26 12.17
CA ILE A 485 22.50 -15.89 12.48
C ILE A 485 23.69 -14.97 12.22
N MET A 486 23.65 -14.16 11.15
CA MET A 486 24.69 -13.15 10.89
C MET A 486 24.71 -12.09 11.98
N LYS A 487 23.56 -11.67 12.45
CA LYS A 487 23.46 -10.74 13.57
C LYS A 487 24.12 -11.31 14.82
N ASP A 488 23.84 -12.56 15.17
CA ASP A 488 24.36 -13.21 16.37
C ASP A 488 25.87 -13.53 16.24
N LYS A 489 26.29 -14.17 15.15
CA LYS A 489 27.65 -14.68 14.97
C LYS A 489 28.67 -13.64 14.53
N VAL A 490 28.22 -12.60 13.85
CA VAL A 490 29.11 -11.60 13.22
C VAL A 490 28.85 -10.19 13.75
N TRP A 491 27.67 -9.63 13.50
CA TRP A 491 27.47 -8.19 13.71
C TRP A 491 27.44 -7.80 15.19
N ASP A 492 26.60 -8.45 15.99
CA ASP A 492 26.50 -8.20 17.43
C ASP A 492 27.78 -8.64 18.15
N LYS A 493 28.38 -9.75 17.71
CA LYS A 493 29.66 -10.24 18.26
C LYS A 493 30.78 -9.22 18.06
N ALA A 494 30.92 -8.67 16.86
CA ALA A 494 31.97 -7.67 16.58
C ALA A 494 31.87 -6.40 17.43
N VAL A 495 30.64 -6.04 17.83
CA VAL A 495 30.39 -4.87 18.70
C VAL A 495 30.57 -5.17 20.17
N LYS A 496 30.16 -6.38 20.62
CA LYS A 496 30.14 -6.81 22.03
C LYS A 496 31.48 -7.38 22.49
N ASP A 497 32.20 -8.08 21.61
CA ASP A 497 33.49 -8.69 21.91
C ASP A 497 34.61 -7.63 21.87
N THR A 498 34.70 -6.84 22.92
CA THR A 498 35.70 -5.78 23.04
C THR A 498 37.12 -6.31 23.12
N THR A 499 37.32 -7.52 23.62
CA THR A 499 38.62 -8.21 23.76
C THR A 499 39.12 -8.65 22.37
N GLY A 500 38.27 -9.34 21.61
CA GLY A 500 38.59 -9.79 20.26
C GLY A 500 38.82 -8.61 19.31
N LEU A 501 37.97 -7.57 19.36
CA LEU A 501 38.14 -6.37 18.57
C LEU A 501 39.49 -5.66 18.87
N LYS A 502 39.88 -5.59 20.17
CA LYS A 502 41.16 -4.99 20.54
C LYS A 502 42.37 -5.81 20.06
N ALA A 503 42.31 -7.11 20.15
CA ALA A 503 43.34 -8.02 19.67
C ALA A 503 43.47 -7.88 18.13
N TYR A 504 42.38 -7.98 17.38
CA TYR A 504 42.32 -7.83 15.95
C TYR A 504 42.90 -6.47 15.50
N PHE A 505 42.50 -5.38 16.19
CA PHE A 505 43.01 -4.05 15.89
C PHE A 505 44.51 -3.95 16.13
N GLN A 506 45.07 -4.55 17.17
CA GLN A 506 46.50 -4.55 17.46
C GLN A 506 47.32 -5.30 16.40
N GLU A 507 46.83 -6.47 15.98
CA GLU A 507 47.46 -7.26 14.91
C GLU A 507 47.46 -6.58 13.57
N ASN A 508 46.41 -5.77 13.30
CA ASN A 508 46.19 -5.07 12.03
C ASN A 508 46.43 -3.55 12.13
N GLN A 509 47.21 -3.11 13.13
CA GLN A 509 47.42 -1.67 13.41
C GLN A 509 47.90 -0.88 12.17
N SER A 510 48.71 -1.51 11.29
CA SER A 510 49.25 -0.88 10.08
C SER A 510 48.16 -0.42 9.10
N ASN A 511 46.93 -0.97 9.17
CA ASN A 511 45.85 -0.59 8.30
C ASN A 511 45.11 0.68 8.78
N TYR A 512 45.38 1.11 10.01
CA TYR A 512 44.66 2.22 10.66
C TYR A 512 45.61 3.40 10.93
N ASN A 513 45.96 4.14 9.88
CA ASN A 513 46.84 5.31 9.99
C ASN A 513 46.11 6.58 9.60
N TRP A 514 46.48 7.65 10.29
CA TRP A 514 46.16 8.99 9.85
C TRP A 514 47.19 9.42 8.78
N PRO A 515 46.75 10.01 7.66
CA PRO A 515 47.64 10.79 6.83
C PRO A 515 48.10 12.02 7.59
N GLU A 516 48.99 12.81 6.98
CA GLU A 516 49.37 14.11 7.51
C GLU A 516 48.12 15.00 7.69
N ARG A 517 48.01 15.65 8.83
CA ARG A 517 46.90 16.54 9.20
C ARG A 517 47.39 17.88 9.71
N ILE A 518 46.56 18.88 9.59
CA ILE A 518 46.78 20.16 10.27
C ILE A 518 45.80 20.29 11.42
N GLN A 519 46.28 20.66 12.60
CA GLN A 519 45.44 21.17 13.67
C GLN A 519 45.26 22.66 13.41
N ALA A 520 44.01 23.07 13.15
CA ALA A 520 43.75 24.44 12.72
C ALA A 520 42.47 25.01 13.32
N THR A 521 42.50 26.30 13.48
CA THR A 521 41.35 27.13 13.81
C THR A 521 40.84 27.77 12.52
N VAL A 522 39.59 27.53 12.16
CA VAL A 522 38.97 28.04 10.92
C VAL A 522 37.89 29.03 11.30
N TYR A 523 37.98 30.24 10.82
CA TYR A 523 36.94 31.25 10.87
C TYR A 523 36.28 31.32 9.50
N SER A 524 34.93 31.36 9.43
CA SER A 524 34.22 31.48 8.16
C SER A 524 33.04 32.41 8.25
N SER A 525 32.73 33.13 7.16
CA SER A 525 31.56 34.01 7.04
C SER A 525 31.11 34.11 5.59
N ASP A 526 29.83 34.35 5.39
CA ASP A 526 29.27 34.71 4.08
C ASP A 526 29.55 36.19 3.72
N LYS A 527 30.03 37.00 4.70
CA LYS A 527 30.32 38.42 4.54
C LYS A 527 31.83 38.68 4.57
N LYS A 528 32.36 39.21 3.47
CA LYS A 528 33.79 39.55 3.34
C LYS A 528 34.26 40.51 4.44
N GLU A 529 33.48 41.56 4.74
CA GLU A 529 33.81 42.59 5.73
C GLU A 529 34.04 42.02 7.14
N MET A 530 33.25 40.98 7.47
CA MET A 530 33.37 40.30 8.78
C MET A 530 34.64 39.48 8.87
N ILE A 531 35.05 38.82 7.77
CA ILE A 531 36.33 38.11 7.69
C ILE A 531 37.51 39.04 7.65
N ASP A 532 37.42 40.17 6.94
CA ASP A 532 38.45 41.20 6.95
C ASP A 532 38.65 41.83 8.38
N SER A 533 37.57 42.02 9.11
CA SER A 533 37.61 42.47 10.53
C SER A 533 38.23 41.39 11.42
N THR A 534 37.82 40.13 11.27
CA THR A 534 38.39 38.99 11.98
C THR A 534 39.87 38.85 11.69
N TRP A 535 40.30 39.04 10.42
CA TRP A 535 41.71 38.99 10.02
C TRP A 535 42.57 40.03 10.72
N ARG A 536 42.09 41.27 10.86
CA ARG A 536 42.81 42.33 11.59
C ARG A 536 43.08 41.96 13.05
N ILE A 537 42.18 41.26 13.70
CA ILE A 537 42.32 40.79 15.08
C ILE A 537 43.32 39.61 15.11
N VAL A 538 43.05 38.56 14.32
CA VAL A 538 43.83 37.31 14.34
C VAL A 538 45.27 37.50 13.86
N SER A 539 45.54 38.47 12.92
CA SER A 539 46.85 38.71 12.40
C SER A 539 47.75 39.60 13.26
N ASN A 540 47.15 40.38 14.22
CA ASN A 540 47.91 41.40 14.97
C ASN A 540 47.96 41.11 16.48
N GLN A 541 47.22 40.10 17.02
CA GLN A 541 47.14 39.85 18.46
C GLN A 541 47.33 38.36 18.78
N ASP A 542 48.51 38.03 19.32
CA ASP A 542 48.82 36.67 19.80
C ASP A 542 48.19 36.33 21.19
N THR A 543 47.41 37.22 21.76
CA THR A 543 46.93 37.08 23.15
C THR A 543 45.46 36.66 23.30
N LEU A 544 44.65 36.79 22.26
CA LEU A 544 43.24 36.44 22.31
C LEU A 544 43.02 34.99 21.90
N SER A 545 42.24 34.27 22.72
CA SER A 545 41.79 32.94 22.35
C SER A 545 40.79 33.00 21.18
N PRO A 546 40.66 31.92 20.37
CA PRO A 546 39.68 31.87 19.26
C PRO A 546 38.25 32.22 19.69
N LYS A 547 37.88 31.89 20.91
CA LYS A 547 36.54 32.22 21.48
C LYS A 547 36.38 33.71 21.75
N GLU A 548 37.41 34.35 22.32
CA GLU A 548 37.40 35.82 22.56
C GLU A 548 37.35 36.57 21.23
N VAL A 549 38.02 36.08 20.19
CA VAL A 549 37.92 36.65 18.84
C VAL A 549 36.48 36.58 18.33
N ILE A 550 35.81 35.44 18.49
CA ILE A 550 34.40 35.25 18.06
C ILE A 550 33.45 36.15 18.88
N GLU A 551 33.65 36.27 20.17
CA GLU A 551 32.84 37.18 21.01
C GLU A 551 32.96 38.64 20.55
N LEU A 552 34.13 39.08 20.15
CA LEU A 552 34.34 40.44 19.65
C LEU A 552 33.67 40.66 18.30
N VAL A 553 33.88 39.74 17.31
CA VAL A 553 33.39 39.93 15.93
C VAL A 553 31.87 39.61 15.82
N ASN A 554 31.32 38.86 16.76
CA ASN A 554 29.91 38.52 16.84
C ASN A 554 29.13 39.34 17.84
N SER A 555 29.67 40.44 18.37
CA SER A 555 29.03 41.31 19.37
C SER A 555 27.64 41.78 18.95
N GLU A 556 27.40 42.03 17.68
CA GLU A 556 26.11 42.48 17.14
C GLU A 556 25.24 41.32 16.62
N SER A 557 25.81 40.19 16.22
CA SER A 557 25.10 39.02 15.70
C SER A 557 25.93 37.75 15.81
N GLN A 558 25.40 36.72 16.45
CA GLN A 558 26.03 35.41 16.61
C GLN A 558 26.28 34.67 15.26
N LEU A 559 25.72 35.16 14.17
CA LEU A 559 25.81 34.54 12.84
C LEU A 559 26.83 35.21 11.93
N ASN A 560 27.55 36.23 12.40
CA ASN A 560 28.53 36.96 11.54
C ASN A 560 29.73 36.11 11.17
N VAL A 561 30.34 35.41 12.12
CA VAL A 561 31.51 34.58 11.91
C VAL A 561 31.34 33.23 12.64
N SER A 562 31.58 32.15 11.93
CA SER A 562 31.61 30.80 12.50
C SER A 562 33.05 30.38 12.82
N LEU A 563 33.23 29.68 13.95
CA LEU A 563 34.49 29.11 14.41
C LEU A 563 34.47 27.60 14.34
N LYS A 564 35.51 26.98 13.78
CA LYS A 564 35.74 25.55 13.86
C LYS A 564 37.23 25.28 14.22
N GLU A 565 37.40 24.56 15.33
CA GLU A 565 38.73 24.07 15.74
C GLU A 565 38.75 22.55 15.60
N ASP A 566 39.64 22.01 14.74
CA ASP A 566 39.69 20.57 14.46
C ASP A 566 41.07 20.16 13.90
N LYS A 567 41.24 18.83 13.75
CA LYS A 567 42.36 18.24 13.05
C LYS A 567 41.89 17.82 11.65
N PHE A 568 42.33 18.53 10.64
CA PHE A 568 41.89 18.36 9.26
C PHE A 568 42.87 17.54 8.44
N VAL A 569 42.43 16.56 7.70
CA VAL A 569 43.11 16.00 6.54
C VAL A 569 42.88 16.99 5.40
N GLN A 570 43.91 17.77 5.05
CA GLN A 570 43.76 18.91 4.15
C GLN A 570 43.18 18.55 2.78
N SER A 571 43.50 17.34 2.26
CA SER A 571 42.99 16.84 0.97
C SER A 571 41.51 16.44 0.97
N GLU A 572 40.92 16.22 2.14
CA GLU A 572 39.55 15.76 2.33
C GLU A 572 38.56 16.89 2.60
N VAL A 573 39.03 18.11 2.79
CA VAL A 573 38.21 19.27 3.10
C VAL A 573 38.24 20.27 1.96
N ASP A 574 37.16 20.48 1.27
CA ASP A 574 37.10 21.23 0.01
C ASP A 574 37.72 22.63 0.09
N TYR A 575 37.37 23.39 1.13
CA TYR A 575 37.93 24.74 1.31
C TYR A 575 39.43 24.76 1.73
N LEU A 576 40.01 23.61 2.12
CA LEU A 576 41.46 23.48 2.44
C LEU A 576 42.27 22.83 1.31
N LYS A 577 41.62 22.08 0.42
CA LYS A 577 42.25 21.25 -0.60
C LYS A 577 43.12 22.06 -1.54
N GLY A 578 44.35 21.59 -1.74
CA GLY A 578 45.29 22.21 -2.67
C GLY A 578 45.88 23.56 -2.22
N ARG A 579 45.62 24.01 -1.00
CA ARG A 579 46.13 25.29 -0.49
C ARG A 579 47.50 25.12 0.17
N LEU A 580 48.37 26.09 -0.03
CA LEU A 580 49.67 26.18 0.68
C LEU A 580 49.44 26.94 1.99
N LEU A 581 49.20 26.22 3.08
CA LEU A 581 48.97 26.77 4.41
C LEU A 581 50.29 26.75 5.20
N LYS A 582 50.57 27.87 5.88
CA LYS A 582 51.74 28.01 6.79
C LYS A 582 51.25 27.95 8.24
N THR A 583 52.11 27.55 9.15
CA THR A 583 51.87 27.67 10.60
C THR A 583 51.53 29.10 10.96
N GLY A 584 50.53 29.28 11.80
CA GLY A 584 49.93 30.57 12.16
C GLY A 584 48.75 30.96 11.24
N PRO A 585 48.30 32.20 11.36
CA PRO A 585 47.13 32.68 10.59
C PRO A 585 47.53 32.87 9.10
N ASN A 586 46.69 32.31 8.21
CA ASN A 586 46.82 32.44 6.77
C ASN A 586 45.84 33.50 6.25
N LYS A 587 46.26 34.25 5.19
CA LYS A 587 45.44 35.31 4.60
C LYS A 587 44.04 34.84 4.23
N PRO A 588 43.04 35.71 4.40
CA PRO A 588 41.68 35.40 4.00
C PRO A 588 41.56 35.00 2.52
N TYR A 589 40.64 34.09 2.23
CA TYR A 589 40.29 33.67 0.88
C TYR A 589 38.84 33.30 0.75
N GLU A 590 38.36 33.28 -0.46
CA GLU A 590 37.01 32.86 -0.81
C GLU A 590 37.02 31.43 -1.37
N HIS A 591 35.99 30.67 -0.99
CA HIS A 591 35.67 29.37 -1.56
C HIS A 591 34.15 29.15 -1.48
N ASP A 592 33.49 28.85 -2.61
CA ASP A 592 32.04 28.61 -2.76
C ASP A 592 31.16 29.69 -2.09
N GLY A 593 31.51 30.99 -2.33
CA GLY A 593 30.73 32.12 -1.81
C GLY A 593 30.90 32.38 -0.32
N LYS A 594 31.81 31.66 0.36
CA LYS A 594 32.19 31.91 1.76
C LYS A 594 33.65 32.35 1.86
N PHE A 595 33.91 33.18 2.85
CA PHE A 595 35.25 33.68 3.16
C PHE A 595 35.81 32.94 4.36
N TYR A 596 37.08 32.58 4.30
CA TYR A 596 37.78 31.76 5.29
C TYR A 596 39.08 32.40 5.76
N ILE A 597 39.36 32.25 7.06
CA ILE A 597 40.73 32.41 7.63
C ILE A 597 41.04 31.06 8.28
N VAL A 598 42.22 30.52 7.93
CA VAL A 598 42.75 29.28 8.51
C VAL A 598 44.02 29.63 9.30
N SER A 599 43.93 29.45 10.62
CA SER A 599 45.14 29.56 11.48
C SER A 599 45.61 28.14 11.79
N VAL A 600 46.75 27.75 11.24
CA VAL A 600 47.33 26.43 11.47
C VAL A 600 48.14 26.47 12.78
N ASN A 601 47.67 25.72 13.77
CA ASN A 601 48.31 25.65 15.09
C ASN A 601 49.55 24.71 15.03
N GLU A 602 49.39 23.55 14.36
CA GLU A 602 50.37 22.50 14.29
C GLU A 602 50.18 21.64 13.03
N THR A 603 51.27 21.14 12.44
CA THR A 603 51.24 20.09 11.44
C THR A 603 51.52 18.74 12.10
N LEU A 604 50.54 17.86 12.07
CA LEU A 604 50.60 16.50 12.64
C LEU A 604 51.08 15.53 11.57
N LYS A 605 52.20 14.86 11.80
CA LYS A 605 52.73 13.83 10.91
C LYS A 605 51.75 12.65 10.78
N ALA A 606 51.81 11.93 9.66
CA ALA A 606 51.16 10.67 9.49
C ALA A 606 51.53 9.70 10.65
N GLY A 607 50.57 8.95 11.16
CA GLY A 607 50.82 8.05 12.28
C GLY A 607 49.60 7.19 12.63
N PRO A 608 49.77 6.21 13.54
CA PRO A 608 48.71 5.27 13.86
C PRO A 608 47.52 5.95 14.53
N LYS A 609 46.31 5.52 14.16
CA LYS A 609 45.07 5.84 14.86
C LYS A 609 44.99 5.03 16.14
N SER A 610 44.41 5.58 17.18
CA SER A 610 43.95 4.82 18.31
C SER A 610 42.71 3.99 17.94
N LEU A 611 42.41 2.92 18.67
CA LEU A 611 41.16 2.13 18.47
C LEU A 611 39.93 3.02 18.57
N ARG A 612 39.94 4.06 19.41
CA ARG A 612 38.83 4.98 19.53
C ARG A 612 38.58 5.77 18.24
N GLU A 613 39.68 6.20 17.59
CA GLU A 613 39.61 6.95 16.34
C GLU A 613 39.26 6.07 15.13
N ALA A 614 39.72 4.82 15.13
CA ALA A 614 39.50 3.87 14.03
C ALA A 614 38.28 2.96 14.30
N ARG A 615 37.52 3.16 15.39
CA ARG A 615 36.53 2.18 15.90
C ARG A 615 35.55 1.70 14.83
N GLY A 616 35.01 2.59 13.99
CA GLY A 616 34.06 2.22 12.94
C GLY A 616 34.68 1.28 11.90
N ALA A 617 35.87 1.64 11.38
CA ALA A 617 36.62 0.85 10.41
C ALA A 617 37.06 -0.49 11.04
N ALA A 618 37.59 -0.46 12.26
CA ALA A 618 38.02 -1.66 12.95
C ALA A 618 36.87 -2.67 13.22
N ILE A 619 35.67 -2.19 13.56
CA ILE A 619 34.49 -3.04 13.70
C ILE A 619 34.11 -3.67 12.35
N GLN A 620 34.10 -2.90 11.28
CA GLN A 620 33.78 -3.42 9.95
C GLN A 620 34.77 -4.51 9.51
N ASP A 621 36.06 -4.27 9.68
CA ASP A 621 37.08 -5.24 9.31
C ASP A 621 37.05 -6.47 10.22
N TYR A 622 36.74 -6.28 11.51
CA TYR A 622 36.56 -7.40 12.44
C TYR A 622 35.32 -8.23 12.12
N GLN A 623 34.23 -7.61 11.63
CA GLN A 623 33.08 -8.35 11.11
C GLN A 623 33.46 -9.24 9.93
N ASN A 624 34.23 -8.71 8.97
CA ASN A 624 34.72 -9.48 7.83
C ASN A 624 35.58 -10.66 8.28
N HIS A 625 36.50 -10.43 9.22
CA HIS A 625 37.36 -11.47 9.81
C HIS A 625 36.55 -12.56 10.52
N LEU A 626 35.57 -12.18 11.34
CA LEU A 626 34.67 -13.12 12.02
C LEU A 626 33.89 -13.95 11.01
N GLU A 627 33.37 -13.34 9.97
CA GLU A 627 32.63 -14.02 8.91
C GLU A 627 33.49 -15.02 8.16
N GLU A 628 34.69 -14.64 7.75
CA GLU A 628 35.63 -15.51 7.03
C GLU A 628 36.05 -16.72 7.89
N THR A 629 36.47 -16.47 9.13
CA THR A 629 36.85 -17.53 10.07
C THR A 629 35.68 -18.48 10.30
N TRP A 630 34.49 -17.98 10.53
CA TRP A 630 33.32 -18.79 10.72
C TRP A 630 32.93 -19.59 9.46
N LEU A 631 33.06 -19.00 8.26
CA LEU A 631 32.84 -19.72 7.00
C LEU A 631 33.80 -20.89 6.80
N GLU A 632 35.06 -20.79 7.28
CA GLU A 632 36.02 -21.90 7.25
C GLU A 632 35.55 -23.03 8.17
N GLU A 633 35.10 -22.72 9.40
CA GLU A 633 34.52 -23.69 10.32
C GLU A 633 33.28 -24.38 9.69
N LEU A 634 32.41 -23.60 9.05
CA LEU A 634 31.20 -24.12 8.39
C LEU A 634 31.52 -25.06 7.23
N ARG A 635 32.58 -24.79 6.43
CA ARG A 635 33.03 -25.70 5.37
C ARG A 635 33.55 -27.03 5.88
N GLN A 636 34.11 -27.05 7.07
CA GLN A 636 34.55 -28.29 7.73
C GLN A 636 33.36 -29.06 8.31
N LYS A 637 32.35 -28.36 8.81
CA LYS A 637 31.19 -28.94 9.48
C LYS A 637 30.11 -29.44 8.53
N HIS A 638 29.90 -28.76 7.39
CA HIS A 638 28.82 -29.00 6.44
C HIS A 638 29.33 -29.47 5.08
N GLU A 639 28.87 -30.65 4.65
CA GLU A 639 29.19 -31.16 3.31
C GLU A 639 28.43 -30.43 2.20
N ILE A 640 29.13 -29.91 1.20
CA ILE A 640 28.53 -29.35 -0.01
C ILE A 640 29.03 -30.16 -1.23
N LYS A 641 28.05 -30.58 -2.07
CA LYS A 641 28.34 -31.20 -3.36
C LYS A 641 27.61 -30.45 -4.45
N VAL A 642 28.33 -29.96 -5.45
CA VAL A 642 27.78 -29.27 -6.63
C VAL A 642 27.70 -30.26 -7.79
N ASN A 643 26.59 -30.26 -8.48
CA ASN A 643 26.43 -30.96 -9.76
C ASN A 643 26.71 -29.98 -10.91
N GLU A 644 27.95 -29.97 -11.38
CA GLU A 644 28.42 -29.07 -12.44
C GLU A 644 27.67 -29.28 -13.76
N GLU A 645 27.26 -30.51 -14.08
CA GLU A 645 26.49 -30.80 -15.28
C GLU A 645 25.14 -30.08 -15.27
N VAL A 646 24.45 -30.14 -14.14
CA VAL A 646 23.17 -29.44 -13.95
C VAL A 646 23.38 -27.93 -13.89
N LEU A 647 24.42 -27.45 -13.18
CA LEU A 647 24.73 -26.02 -13.09
C LEU A 647 24.95 -25.41 -14.47
N TYR A 648 25.82 -26.01 -15.28
CA TYR A 648 26.13 -25.48 -16.64
C TYR A 648 25.06 -25.81 -17.69
N SER A 649 23.99 -26.50 -17.33
CA SER A 649 22.80 -26.64 -18.16
C SER A 649 21.83 -25.45 -18.02
N ILE A 650 22.15 -24.50 -17.12
CA ILE A 650 21.34 -23.28 -16.94
C ILE A 650 21.60 -22.35 -18.13
N GLY A 651 20.53 -21.85 -18.75
CA GLY A 651 20.63 -20.97 -19.93
C GLY A 651 20.79 -21.69 -21.30
N LYS A 652 20.83 -23.03 -21.29
CA LYS A 652 20.89 -23.84 -22.53
C LYS A 652 19.52 -24.37 -22.92
#